data_bafd24f4f7e81906d50bb6f356a81a00
#
_entry.id   bafd24f4f7e81906d50bb6f356a81a00
#
_cell.length_a   1.000
_cell.length_b   1.000
_cell.length_c   1.000
_cell.angle_alpha   90.00
_cell.angle_beta   90.00
_cell.angle_gamma   90.00
#
_symmetry.space_group_name_H-M   'P 1'
#
loop_
_entity.id
_entity.type
_entity.pdbx_description
1 polymer ?
#
loop_
_entity_poly.entity_id
_entity_poly.type
_entity_poly.pdbx_seq_one_letter_code
_entity_poly.pdbx_strand_id
1 'polypeptide(L)'
;LYLVVLTVACVALVASTVSARNPIRRTFFDVYPVADGTQLDDLPSNAGHCGVCHFDFDGGGPRNPYGLSVEVGLNNGLSNLEAILAVEGNDADADGYINSVEASEVVLFSNTPTFPGLSIANYTNTLSVVHSELEPYLTPSGSSDITPPDVTVNSPNGGESINANSYYPISFTATDESGISRINVYLSDDGGLSWMPVATNEPPGTGFSWFVPNYPGATSRIRVEAHDNAGNVGSDDSDGDFTLVGRPPGVVPTTLRDVEMPGTQPHEGAILADPDESCATCHGNFDSENEPWYVWRGSMMSQAARDPFYFACMAVAEQDAPGSGDLCIRCHSQSAWQEGRSVDTSGAMLNARDRHGVQCDFCHRAVDHNYLPGVSPIQDYDVLAEIDPLPLQYGNGQFINDPTPLMRGPYDDAVASHGTVYSPFHNSAALCGICHDVSSPIFMRTGDYDYTPTPFDEEHPDMGIRNMMPVERTFSEWSQSEYASAGVYAPQFAGNKPDGIVSNCQDCHMHDVTASACSEPGAPTRSDMGLHDFTGGNTFVPDIIESFFPDEVDAGQLAAAKARATSMIQRAATLELTPEDFGVAVRVINETGHKLPSGYPEGRRVWLHVEAYDALDQLVYESGHYDFATAELTHDEDLKIFEILPGISPGLAAALGQPAGHSFHFVLSDTVFFDNRIPPRGSTNADLIDVQSPIVAYTYADGQYWDDTEYHLPDTADSVHVELYYQTTTREYIEFLRDANTTNSAGQDLYNAWVAQGKAPPVLIVEGTVGVDVTTGVDDGIQHVYSLGQNFPNPFNPVTTVHYSLGEKGRVSITVFDVDGRRVRVLVDAEREAGPHSLTWDGRNDAGQSLASGVYFIRYRAGAESFWKKAALLR
;
A
#
# COMPACT_ATOMS: atom_id res chain seq x y z
N LEU A 1 65.25 4.15 -4.22
CA LEU A 1 63.94 3.50 -3.84
C LEU A 1 63.05 4.40 -3.03
N TYR A 2 63.60 5.24 -2.13
CA TYR A 2 62.85 6.22 -1.33
C TYR A 2 62.33 7.40 -2.14
N LEU A 3 62.96 7.81 -3.21
CA LEU A 3 62.50 8.93 -4.05
C LEU A 3 61.35 8.56 -4.99
N VAL A 4 61.29 7.29 -5.41
CA VAL A 4 60.17 6.80 -6.26
C VAL A 4 58.87 6.57 -5.47
N VAL A 5 59.01 6.20 -4.19
CA VAL A 5 57.82 6.03 -3.30
C VAL A 5 57.19 7.37 -2.92
N LEU A 6 58.00 8.44 -2.78
CA LEU A 6 57.46 9.80 -2.49
C LEU A 6 56.77 10.42 -3.70
N THR A 7 57.26 10.19 -4.92
CA THR A 7 56.61 10.68 -6.15
C THR A 7 55.31 9.93 -6.46
N VAL A 8 55.23 8.67 -6.19
CA VAL A 8 53.96 7.91 -6.35
C VAL A 8 52.94 8.29 -5.26
N ALA A 9 53.40 8.55 -4.03
CA ALA A 9 52.49 9.02 -2.96
C ALA A 9 52.00 10.44 -3.20
N CYS A 10 52.80 11.37 -3.77
CA CYS A 10 52.31 12.69 -4.14
C CYS A 10 51.36 12.69 -5.34
N VAL A 11 51.57 11.80 -6.32
CA VAL A 11 50.61 11.66 -7.46
C VAL A 11 49.32 10.99 -7.03
N ALA A 12 49.35 10.03 -6.10
CA ALA A 12 48.14 9.42 -5.53
C ALA A 12 47.35 10.41 -4.64
N LEU A 13 48.00 11.34 -3.93
CA LEU A 13 47.31 12.37 -3.13
C LEU A 13 46.68 13.47 -4.01
N VAL A 14 47.24 13.77 -5.19
CA VAL A 14 46.63 14.75 -6.11
C VAL A 14 45.46 14.14 -6.87
N ALA A 15 45.48 12.83 -7.15
CA ALA A 15 44.36 12.15 -7.82
C ALA A 15 43.12 11.92 -6.89
N SER A 16 43.33 11.86 -5.57
CA SER A 16 42.21 11.65 -4.62
C SER A 16 41.45 12.94 -4.24
N THR A 17 41.97 14.10 -4.55
CA THR A 17 41.32 15.39 -4.24
C THR A 17 40.38 15.88 -5.34
N VAL A 18 40.45 15.36 -6.56
CA VAL A 18 39.58 15.74 -7.67
C VAL A 18 38.24 14.93 -7.66
N SER A 19 38.26 13.77 -7.04
CA SER A 19 37.05 12.91 -7.02
C SER A 19 36.01 13.28 -5.93
N ALA A 20 36.36 14.09 -4.95
CA ALA A 20 35.46 14.40 -3.81
C ALA A 20 34.54 15.61 -4.03
N ARG A 21 34.61 16.31 -5.17
CA ARG A 21 33.92 17.59 -5.43
C ARG A 21 32.77 17.49 -6.46
N ASN A 22 32.62 16.38 -7.11
CA ASN A 22 31.61 16.17 -8.14
C ASN A 22 30.12 16.08 -7.62
N PRO A 23 29.81 15.62 -6.39
CA PRO A 23 28.44 15.48 -5.96
C PRO A 23 27.66 16.80 -5.86
N ILE A 24 28.22 17.84 -5.27
CA ILE A 24 27.48 19.08 -5.03
C ILE A 24 27.24 19.91 -6.32
N ARG A 25 28.19 19.89 -7.27
CA ARG A 25 27.98 20.49 -8.59
C ARG A 25 26.84 19.76 -9.33
N ARG A 26 26.83 18.43 -9.30
CA ARG A 26 25.80 17.64 -9.92
C ARG A 26 24.43 17.94 -9.30
N THR A 27 24.34 17.99 -7.97
CA THR A 27 23.09 18.33 -7.28
C THR A 27 22.61 19.73 -7.65
N PHE A 28 23.48 20.70 -7.86
CA PHE A 28 23.10 22.04 -8.33
C PHE A 28 22.39 21.98 -9.70
N PHE A 29 22.93 21.25 -10.65
CA PHE A 29 22.29 21.08 -11.96
C PHE A 29 21.09 20.14 -11.97
N ASP A 30 20.98 19.24 -10.98
CA ASP A 30 19.76 18.48 -10.76
C ASP A 30 18.62 19.36 -10.22
N VAL A 31 18.94 20.35 -9.38
CA VAL A 31 17.98 21.38 -8.88
C VAL A 31 17.63 22.39 -9.96
N TYR A 32 18.62 22.81 -10.74
CA TYR A 32 18.46 23.82 -11.81
C TYR A 32 18.81 23.23 -13.19
N PRO A 33 17.96 22.35 -13.76
CA PRO A 33 18.26 21.66 -15.02
C PRO A 33 18.45 22.62 -16.21
N VAL A 34 17.82 23.80 -16.16
CA VAL A 34 17.98 24.84 -17.19
C VAL A 34 19.34 25.47 -17.21
N ALA A 35 20.11 25.39 -16.13
CA ALA A 35 21.48 25.86 -16.04
C ALA A 35 22.51 24.86 -16.61
N ASP A 36 22.14 23.59 -16.75
CA ASP A 36 23.00 22.54 -17.31
C ASP A 36 23.27 22.80 -18.79
N GLY A 37 24.52 22.65 -19.22
CA GLY A 37 24.95 22.97 -20.58
C GLY A 37 24.95 24.45 -20.95
N THR A 38 24.74 25.34 -20.00
CA THR A 38 24.90 26.82 -20.15
C THR A 38 26.27 27.26 -19.71
N GLN A 39 26.51 28.60 -19.65
CA GLN A 39 27.75 29.19 -19.16
C GLN A 39 27.97 28.95 -17.66
N LEU A 40 26.97 28.54 -16.92
CA LEU A 40 27.09 28.10 -15.52
C LEU A 40 27.76 26.72 -15.42
N ASP A 41 27.71 25.93 -16.49
CA ASP A 41 28.29 24.59 -16.59
C ASP A 41 29.59 24.58 -17.40
N ASP A 42 29.61 25.27 -18.56
CA ASP A 42 30.71 25.28 -19.51
C ASP A 42 31.03 26.69 -20.04
N LEU A 43 32.29 27.09 -19.90
CA LEU A 43 32.83 28.29 -20.55
C LEU A 43 33.91 27.94 -21.55
N PRO A 44 34.13 28.75 -22.63
CA PRO A 44 35.14 28.47 -23.61
C PRO A 44 36.56 28.33 -23.02
N SER A 45 36.87 29.07 -21.96
CA SER A 45 38.13 28.96 -21.26
C SER A 45 38.22 27.87 -20.20
N ASN A 46 37.10 27.36 -19.72
CA ASN A 46 37.05 26.33 -18.69
C ASN A 46 35.74 25.52 -18.76
N ALA A 47 35.76 24.33 -19.36
CA ALA A 47 34.65 23.45 -19.52
C ALA A 47 34.43 22.59 -18.25
N GLY A 48 33.19 22.42 -17.85
CA GLY A 48 32.81 21.62 -16.67
C GLY A 48 33.33 22.23 -15.36
N HIS A 49 33.34 23.53 -15.25
CA HIS A 49 33.93 24.29 -14.16
C HIS A 49 33.12 24.24 -12.84
N CYS A 50 33.77 24.77 -11.77
CA CYS A 50 33.18 24.89 -10.43
C CYS A 50 32.79 26.31 -10.05
N GLY A 51 32.68 27.23 -11.03
CA GLY A 51 32.48 28.66 -10.83
C GLY A 51 31.18 29.07 -10.17
N VAL A 52 30.15 28.21 -10.19
CA VAL A 52 28.88 28.45 -9.46
C VAL A 52 29.13 28.66 -7.96
N CYS A 53 30.06 27.90 -7.37
CA CYS A 53 30.33 27.93 -5.92
C CYS A 53 31.72 28.44 -5.55
N HIS A 54 32.63 28.56 -6.50
CA HIS A 54 34.05 28.90 -6.24
C HIS A 54 34.53 30.10 -7.05
N PHE A 55 35.41 30.92 -6.47
CA PHE A 55 36.17 31.90 -7.24
C PHE A 55 37.22 31.27 -8.15
N ASP A 56 37.74 30.08 -7.80
CA ASP A 56 38.62 29.32 -8.69
C ASP A 56 37.78 28.30 -9.48
N PHE A 57 37.67 28.53 -10.78
CA PHE A 57 36.84 27.71 -11.68
C PHE A 57 37.35 26.27 -11.85
N ASP A 58 38.62 25.98 -11.57
CA ASP A 58 39.15 24.62 -11.49
C ASP A 58 38.70 23.90 -10.19
N GLY A 59 38.01 24.60 -9.32
CA GLY A 59 37.57 24.14 -8.03
C GLY A 59 38.67 24.12 -6.95
N GLY A 60 38.34 24.41 -5.76
CA GLY A 60 39.25 24.64 -4.64
C GLY A 60 39.40 26.13 -4.34
N GLY A 61 40.27 26.48 -3.41
CA GLY A 61 40.43 27.88 -3.01
C GLY A 61 39.18 28.47 -2.31
N PRO A 62 39.10 29.81 -2.26
CA PRO A 62 37.96 30.46 -1.62
C PRO A 62 36.67 30.26 -2.40
N ARG A 63 35.57 30.06 -1.65
CA ARG A 63 34.22 30.03 -2.23
C ARG A 63 33.75 31.44 -2.55
N ASN A 64 32.93 31.58 -3.57
CA ASN A 64 32.15 32.78 -3.82
C ASN A 64 30.99 32.90 -2.78
N PRO A 65 30.27 34.01 -2.71
CA PRO A 65 29.19 34.22 -1.72
C PRO A 65 28.11 33.12 -1.73
N TYR A 66 27.68 32.64 -2.91
CA TYR A 66 26.73 31.54 -3.01
C TYR A 66 27.33 30.25 -2.44
N GLY A 67 28.53 29.88 -2.86
CA GLY A 67 29.20 28.68 -2.35
C GLY A 67 29.50 28.74 -0.85
N LEU A 68 29.70 29.92 -0.27
CA LEU A 68 29.82 30.12 1.19
C LEU A 68 28.47 29.85 1.88
N SER A 69 27.38 30.33 1.34
CA SER A 69 26.05 30.13 1.89
C SER A 69 25.66 28.65 1.89
N VAL A 70 25.95 27.95 0.79
CA VAL A 70 25.74 26.49 0.70
C VAL A 70 26.66 25.75 1.68
N GLU A 71 27.91 26.15 1.85
CA GLU A 71 28.86 25.54 2.79
C GLU A 71 28.42 25.66 4.26
N VAL A 72 27.75 26.75 4.63
CA VAL A 72 27.16 26.92 5.95
C VAL A 72 26.08 25.85 6.20
N GLY A 73 25.21 25.59 5.23
CA GLY A 73 24.23 24.53 5.30
C GLY A 73 24.88 23.15 5.50
N LEU A 74 25.87 22.83 4.66
CA LEU A 74 26.58 21.54 4.76
C LEU A 74 27.30 21.36 6.11
N ASN A 75 27.91 22.42 6.65
CA ASN A 75 28.56 22.39 7.97
C ASN A 75 27.57 22.25 9.13
N ASN A 76 26.32 22.61 8.90
CA ASN A 76 25.22 22.42 9.84
C ASN A 76 24.53 21.02 9.68
N GLY A 77 25.07 20.17 8.82
CA GLY A 77 24.62 18.79 8.65
C GLY A 77 23.58 18.59 7.55
N LEU A 78 23.27 19.62 6.76
CA LEU A 78 22.37 19.48 5.61
C LEU A 78 23.03 18.65 4.49
N SER A 79 22.24 17.90 3.74
CA SER A 79 22.67 17.27 2.50
C SER A 79 23.03 18.29 1.42
N ASN A 80 23.62 17.87 0.31
CA ASN A 80 23.92 18.77 -0.82
C ASN A 80 22.67 19.46 -1.35
N LEU A 81 21.56 18.70 -1.47
CA LEU A 81 20.27 19.21 -1.93
C LEU A 81 19.70 20.25 -0.98
N GLU A 82 19.58 19.91 0.30
CA GLU A 82 19.04 20.80 1.33
C GLU A 82 19.86 22.07 1.48
N ALA A 83 21.17 21.98 1.40
CA ALA A 83 22.04 23.16 1.47
C ALA A 83 21.87 24.11 0.27
N ILE A 84 21.57 23.57 -0.92
CA ILE A 84 21.25 24.35 -2.11
C ILE A 84 19.88 24.98 -2.00
N LEU A 85 18.86 24.23 -1.64
CA LEU A 85 17.49 24.71 -1.46
C LEU A 85 17.35 25.74 -0.32
N ALA A 86 18.07 25.55 0.76
CA ALA A 86 18.07 26.50 1.90
C ALA A 86 18.57 27.92 1.55
N VAL A 87 19.24 28.09 0.44
CA VAL A 87 19.78 29.40 0.01
C VAL A 87 19.07 29.96 -1.24
N GLU A 88 18.05 29.30 -1.76
CA GLU A 88 17.34 29.72 -2.97
C GLU A 88 16.77 31.13 -2.88
N GLY A 89 16.14 31.47 -1.77
CA GLY A 89 15.56 32.78 -1.52
C GLY A 89 16.55 33.87 -1.13
N ASN A 90 17.85 33.57 -1.08
CA ASN A 90 18.89 34.56 -0.71
C ASN A 90 19.43 35.24 -1.97
N ASP A 91 19.75 36.51 -1.85
CA ASP A 91 20.59 37.27 -2.77
C ASP A 91 22.05 37.17 -2.26
N ALA A 92 22.81 36.20 -2.75
CA ALA A 92 24.10 35.87 -2.17
C ALA A 92 25.22 36.83 -2.57
N ASP A 93 25.16 37.43 -3.74
CA ASP A 93 26.18 38.36 -4.25
C ASP A 93 25.79 39.85 -4.17
N ALA A 94 24.56 40.09 -3.64
CA ALA A 94 23.96 41.40 -3.38
C ALA A 94 23.78 42.27 -4.65
N ASP A 95 23.39 41.62 -5.74
CA ASP A 95 23.11 42.30 -7.01
C ASP A 95 21.63 42.69 -7.18
N GLY A 96 20.75 42.22 -6.27
CA GLY A 96 19.33 42.52 -6.24
C GLY A 96 18.42 41.37 -6.72
N TYR A 97 18.99 40.20 -7.09
CA TYR A 97 18.26 39.01 -7.50
C TYR A 97 18.52 37.85 -6.54
N ILE A 98 17.53 37.00 -6.34
CA ILE A 98 17.70 35.83 -5.49
C ILE A 98 18.32 34.66 -6.27
N ASN A 99 19.08 33.81 -5.59
CA ASN A 99 19.88 32.75 -6.18
C ASN A 99 19.08 31.81 -7.11
N SER A 100 17.85 31.49 -6.75
CA SER A 100 16.98 30.63 -7.58
C SER A 100 16.58 31.31 -8.88
N VAL A 101 16.33 32.61 -8.86
CA VAL A 101 16.00 33.40 -10.05
C VAL A 101 17.18 33.45 -11.01
N GLU A 102 18.37 33.64 -10.50
CA GLU A 102 19.58 33.68 -11.33
C GLU A 102 19.91 32.32 -11.94
N ALA A 103 19.76 31.23 -11.16
CA ALA A 103 20.09 29.90 -11.60
C ALA A 103 19.00 29.22 -12.51
N SER A 104 17.72 29.58 -12.35
CA SER A 104 16.60 28.93 -13.00
C SER A 104 15.86 29.77 -14.03
N GLU A 105 15.89 31.10 -13.91
CA GLU A 105 15.05 31.97 -14.74
C GLU A 105 15.63 32.23 -16.13
N VAL A 106 15.08 31.47 -17.05
CA VAL A 106 15.46 31.48 -18.47
C VAL A 106 14.72 32.58 -19.25
N VAL A 107 13.63 33.12 -18.74
CA VAL A 107 12.74 34.01 -19.49
C VAL A 107 12.99 35.47 -19.21
N LEU A 108 13.24 35.89 -17.96
CA LEU A 108 13.58 37.28 -17.58
C LEU A 108 14.92 37.75 -18.16
N PHE A 109 15.84 36.81 -18.33
CA PHE A 109 17.24 37.11 -18.68
C PHE A 109 17.61 36.69 -20.07
N SER A 110 16.69 36.78 -21.02
CA SER A 110 16.96 36.38 -22.42
C SER A 110 17.37 34.92 -22.56
N ASN A 111 16.79 34.00 -21.76
CA ASN A 111 17.08 32.58 -21.68
C ASN A 111 18.56 32.27 -21.28
N THR A 112 19.17 33.06 -20.45
CA THR A 112 20.56 32.86 -20.06
C THR A 112 20.69 32.95 -18.53
N PRO A 113 20.85 31.83 -17.81
CA PRO A 113 21.11 31.84 -16.37
C PRO A 113 22.36 32.67 -16.03
N THR A 114 22.34 33.33 -14.87
CA THR A 114 23.47 34.09 -14.34
C THR A 114 24.10 33.40 -13.12
N PHE A 115 25.28 33.81 -12.73
CA PHE A 115 25.99 33.19 -11.60
C PHE A 115 25.47 33.71 -10.25
N PRO A 116 24.81 32.89 -9.40
CA PRO A 116 24.21 33.35 -8.16
C PRO A 116 25.20 33.77 -7.06
N GLY A 117 26.46 33.76 -7.34
CA GLY A 117 27.52 34.18 -6.42
C GLY A 117 28.57 35.11 -7.02
N LEU A 118 28.36 35.59 -8.24
CA LEU A 118 29.27 36.47 -8.94
C LEU A 118 28.55 37.70 -9.48
N SER A 119 28.90 38.86 -8.96
CA SER A 119 28.43 40.16 -9.42
C SER A 119 29.58 41.03 -9.98
N ILE A 120 29.24 42.18 -10.56
CA ILE A 120 30.18 43.18 -11.02
C ILE A 120 31.19 43.58 -9.91
N ALA A 121 30.74 43.46 -8.63
CA ALA A 121 31.57 43.82 -7.49
C ALA A 121 32.67 42.81 -7.14
N ASN A 122 32.47 41.51 -7.53
CA ASN A 122 33.36 40.44 -7.04
C ASN A 122 33.97 39.54 -8.12
N TYR A 123 33.49 39.56 -9.37
CA TYR A 123 33.93 38.65 -10.43
C TYR A 123 35.44 38.74 -10.78
N THR A 124 36.06 39.89 -10.53
CA THR A 124 37.51 40.05 -10.74
C THR A 124 38.35 39.24 -9.75
N ASN A 125 37.74 38.66 -8.72
CA ASN A 125 38.39 37.72 -7.80
C ASN A 125 38.50 36.29 -8.36
N THR A 126 37.88 36.01 -9.53
CA THR A 126 37.87 34.67 -10.12
C THR A 126 39.22 34.30 -10.70
N LEU A 127 39.53 33.00 -10.63
CA LEU A 127 40.74 32.37 -11.14
C LEU A 127 40.41 31.29 -12.15
N SER A 128 41.37 30.94 -12.99
CA SER A 128 41.24 29.84 -13.95
C SER A 128 40.14 30.04 -15.02
N VAL A 129 39.76 31.31 -15.28
CA VAL A 129 38.75 31.71 -16.26
C VAL A 129 39.08 33.05 -16.88
N VAL A 130 38.58 33.28 -18.09
CA VAL A 130 38.73 34.58 -18.79
C VAL A 130 37.62 35.52 -18.36
N HIS A 131 37.93 36.63 -17.68
CA HIS A 131 36.91 37.53 -17.10
C HIS A 131 35.89 38.06 -18.12
N SER A 132 36.31 38.37 -19.36
CA SER A 132 35.40 38.84 -20.41
C SER A 132 34.34 37.78 -20.83
N GLU A 133 34.52 36.50 -20.46
CA GLU A 133 33.54 35.46 -20.66
C GLU A 133 32.47 35.45 -19.57
N LEU A 134 32.75 36.04 -18.39
CA LEU A 134 31.82 36.14 -17.26
C LEU A 134 30.96 37.40 -17.33
N GLU A 135 31.50 38.53 -17.84
CA GLU A 135 30.82 39.82 -17.82
C GLU A 135 29.35 39.80 -18.34
N PRO A 136 29.01 39.04 -19.38
CA PRO A 136 27.61 38.95 -19.84
C PRO A 136 26.65 38.19 -18.88
N TYR A 137 27.17 37.49 -17.87
CA TYR A 137 26.39 36.57 -16.99
C TYR A 137 26.52 36.95 -15.51
N LEU A 138 26.96 38.18 -15.20
CA LEU A 138 27.12 38.69 -13.84
C LEU A 138 25.87 39.41 -13.31
N THR A 139 25.04 39.90 -14.19
CA THR A 139 23.82 40.62 -13.84
C THR A 139 22.76 40.23 -14.85
N PRO A 140 21.60 39.87 -14.38
CA PRO A 140 20.46 39.64 -15.25
C PRO A 140 20.20 40.85 -16.16
N SER A 141 20.00 40.60 -17.46
CA SER A 141 19.93 41.69 -18.46
C SER A 141 18.52 42.29 -18.63
N GLY A 142 17.64 42.15 -17.65
CA GLY A 142 16.28 42.70 -17.62
C GLY A 142 16.05 43.75 -16.55
N SER A 143 15.07 44.63 -16.69
CA SER A 143 14.56 45.42 -15.59
C SER A 143 13.89 44.50 -14.56
N SER A 144 14.18 44.68 -13.28
CA SER A 144 13.44 43.98 -12.20
C SER A 144 11.96 44.28 -12.30
N ASP A 145 11.22 43.32 -12.81
CA ASP A 145 9.78 43.42 -12.76
C ASP A 145 9.32 43.13 -11.33
N ILE A 146 8.69 44.07 -10.71
CA ILE A 146 8.08 43.98 -9.38
C ILE A 146 6.57 44.18 -9.44
N THR A 147 6.01 44.20 -10.65
CA THR A 147 4.62 44.45 -10.88
C THR A 147 3.89 43.11 -10.89
N PRO A 148 2.95 42.84 -9.96
CA PRO A 148 2.16 41.63 -10.04
C PRO A 148 1.31 41.57 -11.32
N PRO A 149 1.04 40.39 -11.85
CA PRO A 149 0.10 40.21 -12.94
C PRO A 149 -1.25 40.86 -12.71
N ASP A 150 -1.80 41.50 -13.75
CA ASP A 150 -3.19 41.97 -13.76
C ASP A 150 -4.10 40.79 -14.13
N VAL A 151 -4.89 40.35 -13.16
CA VAL A 151 -5.78 39.19 -13.26
C VAL A 151 -7.22 39.66 -13.21
N THR A 152 -8.09 39.05 -14.02
CA THR A 152 -9.54 39.30 -13.96
C THR A 152 -10.29 37.98 -14.20
N VAL A 153 -11.08 37.54 -13.24
CA VAL A 153 -12.03 36.44 -13.37
C VAL A 153 -13.24 36.90 -14.19
N ASN A 154 -13.50 36.23 -15.30
CA ASN A 154 -14.61 36.58 -16.20
C ASN A 154 -15.83 35.69 -15.96
N SER A 155 -15.64 34.42 -15.63
CA SER A 155 -16.69 33.43 -15.33
C SER A 155 -16.13 32.20 -14.61
N PRO A 156 -16.81 31.71 -13.55
CA PRO A 156 -18.02 32.28 -12.95
C PRO A 156 -17.68 33.56 -12.19
N ASN A 157 -18.53 34.59 -12.28
CA ASN A 157 -18.26 35.90 -11.69
C ASN A 157 -19.41 36.46 -10.83
N GLY A 158 -20.40 35.62 -10.51
CA GLY A 158 -21.52 35.89 -9.60
C GLY A 158 -22.89 35.75 -10.20
N GLY A 159 -23.77 35.06 -9.50
CA GLY A 159 -25.16 34.84 -9.89
C GLY A 159 -25.40 33.63 -10.78
N GLU A 160 -24.34 32.91 -11.22
CA GLU A 160 -24.48 31.69 -12.00
C GLU A 160 -25.04 30.55 -11.13
N SER A 161 -25.64 29.57 -11.80
CA SER A 161 -26.08 28.31 -11.19
C SER A 161 -25.44 27.17 -11.94
N ILE A 162 -24.48 26.49 -11.31
CA ILE A 162 -23.58 25.51 -11.92
C ILE A 162 -23.86 24.13 -11.31
N ASN A 163 -24.10 23.13 -12.17
CA ASN A 163 -24.38 21.78 -11.68
C ASN A 163 -23.09 21.05 -11.33
N ALA A 164 -23.10 20.40 -10.18
CA ALA A 164 -22.06 19.45 -9.79
C ALA A 164 -21.97 18.27 -10.79
N ASN A 165 -20.84 17.56 -10.77
CA ASN A 165 -20.53 16.42 -11.63
C ASN A 165 -20.66 16.76 -13.14
N SER A 166 -20.29 17.97 -13.51
CA SER A 166 -20.25 18.43 -14.90
C SER A 166 -19.03 19.31 -15.15
N TYR A 167 -18.59 19.40 -16.39
CA TYR A 167 -17.53 20.34 -16.75
C TYR A 167 -18.09 21.75 -16.91
N TYR A 168 -17.43 22.73 -16.30
CA TYR A 168 -17.70 24.14 -16.43
C TYR A 168 -16.44 24.89 -16.88
N PRO A 169 -16.50 25.78 -17.91
CA PRO A 169 -15.33 26.56 -18.32
C PRO A 169 -15.13 27.75 -17.41
N ILE A 170 -14.13 27.70 -16.54
CA ILE A 170 -13.63 28.90 -15.86
C ILE A 170 -12.90 29.74 -16.91
N SER A 171 -13.24 31.03 -17.03
CA SER A 171 -12.57 31.95 -17.93
C SER A 171 -12.03 33.18 -17.19
N PHE A 172 -10.84 33.58 -17.54
CA PHE A 172 -10.14 34.71 -16.91
C PHE A 172 -9.21 35.38 -17.92
N THR A 173 -8.68 36.54 -17.55
CA THR A 173 -7.55 37.17 -18.22
C THR A 173 -6.43 37.35 -17.21
N ALA A 174 -5.21 37.05 -17.61
CA ALA A 174 -4.00 37.32 -16.84
C ALA A 174 -2.95 37.91 -17.78
N THR A 175 -2.45 39.07 -17.46
CA THR A 175 -1.45 39.78 -18.29
C THR A 175 -0.37 40.41 -17.43
N ASP A 176 0.84 40.31 -17.92
CA ASP A 176 2.01 40.90 -17.28
C ASP A 176 3.08 41.27 -18.33
N GLU A 177 3.93 42.26 -18.04
CA GLU A 177 4.96 42.66 -18.99
C GLU A 177 6.13 41.67 -19.09
N SER A 178 6.37 40.90 -18.02
CA SER A 178 7.35 39.79 -18.03
C SER A 178 6.75 38.49 -18.57
N GLY A 179 5.44 38.43 -18.73
CA GLY A 179 4.66 37.24 -19.15
C GLY A 179 4.24 36.38 -17.98
N ILE A 180 3.24 35.52 -18.19
CA ILE A 180 2.71 34.60 -17.16
C ILE A 180 3.47 33.28 -17.24
N SER A 181 3.93 32.75 -16.09
CA SER A 181 4.62 31.48 -15.96
C SER A 181 3.66 30.33 -15.65
N ARG A 182 2.71 30.52 -14.73
CA ARG A 182 1.71 29.54 -14.33
C ARG A 182 0.46 30.18 -13.73
N ILE A 183 -0.60 29.37 -13.66
CA ILE A 183 -1.90 29.73 -13.09
C ILE A 183 -2.25 28.71 -12.01
N ASN A 184 -2.79 29.20 -10.88
CA ASN A 184 -3.48 28.40 -9.88
C ASN A 184 -4.94 28.83 -9.83
N VAL A 185 -5.85 27.89 -9.59
CA VAL A 185 -7.29 28.13 -9.46
C VAL A 185 -7.77 27.54 -8.15
N TYR A 186 -8.57 28.30 -7.44
CA TYR A 186 -9.13 27.91 -6.15
C TYR A 186 -10.64 28.09 -6.13
N LEU A 187 -11.32 27.23 -5.39
CA LEU A 187 -12.73 27.31 -5.05
C LEU A 187 -12.89 27.75 -3.59
N SER A 188 -13.78 28.66 -3.33
CA SER A 188 -14.35 28.92 -2.01
C SER A 188 -15.83 28.56 -2.02
N ASP A 189 -16.32 27.94 -0.98
CA ASP A 189 -17.73 27.61 -0.78
C ASP A 189 -18.38 28.44 0.37
N ASP A 190 -17.60 29.28 1.02
CA ASP A 190 -17.95 30.09 2.18
C ASP A 190 -17.92 31.64 1.94
N GLY A 191 -18.00 32.03 0.67
CA GLY A 191 -18.01 33.46 0.28
C GLY A 191 -16.63 34.10 0.25
N GLY A 192 -15.55 33.34 0.15
CA GLY A 192 -14.17 33.78 0.04
C GLY A 192 -13.45 33.87 1.37
N LEU A 193 -13.95 33.21 2.42
CA LEU A 193 -13.26 33.14 3.72
C LEU A 193 -12.16 32.10 3.75
N SER A 194 -12.38 30.95 3.09
CA SER A 194 -11.38 29.91 2.88
C SER A 194 -11.32 29.51 1.41
N TRP A 195 -10.21 28.88 0.99
CA TRP A 195 -9.93 28.54 -0.40
C TRP A 195 -9.35 27.13 -0.54
N MET A 196 -9.99 26.31 -1.37
CA MET A 196 -9.54 24.97 -1.71
C MET A 196 -8.89 25.00 -3.11
N PRO A 197 -7.70 24.46 -3.31
CA PRO A 197 -7.12 24.37 -4.64
C PRO A 197 -7.92 23.41 -5.53
N VAL A 198 -8.23 23.83 -6.74
CA VAL A 198 -8.89 23.01 -7.78
C VAL A 198 -8.00 22.73 -8.98
N ALA A 199 -6.97 23.55 -9.16
CA ALA A 199 -5.89 23.32 -10.12
C ALA A 199 -4.67 24.13 -9.72
N THR A 200 -3.49 23.53 -9.81
CA THR A 200 -2.21 24.18 -9.48
C THR A 200 -1.21 23.97 -10.59
N ASN A 201 -0.34 24.97 -10.79
CA ASN A 201 0.71 24.92 -11.82
C ASN A 201 0.20 24.72 -13.26
N GLU A 202 -1.01 25.21 -13.55
CA GLU A 202 -1.54 25.16 -14.88
C GLU A 202 -0.73 26.04 -15.85
N PRO A 203 -0.58 25.63 -17.12
CA PRO A 203 0.13 26.45 -18.10
C PRO A 203 -0.59 27.78 -18.35
N PRO A 204 0.13 28.85 -18.77
CA PRO A 204 -0.48 30.13 -19.10
C PRO A 204 -1.64 29.99 -20.09
N GLY A 205 -2.77 30.62 -19.77
CA GLY A 205 -3.99 30.51 -20.57
C GLY A 205 -5.02 31.59 -20.21
N THR A 206 -6.19 31.49 -20.81
CA THR A 206 -7.33 32.37 -20.57
C THR A 206 -8.56 31.60 -20.09
N GLY A 207 -8.40 30.35 -19.74
CA GLY A 207 -9.48 29.50 -19.26
C GLY A 207 -9.00 28.13 -18.83
N PHE A 208 -9.78 27.53 -17.97
CA PHE A 208 -9.57 26.22 -17.42
C PHE A 208 -10.88 25.42 -17.48
N SER A 209 -10.82 24.15 -17.89
CA SER A 209 -11.99 23.29 -17.91
C SER A 209 -12.12 22.59 -16.56
N TRP A 210 -12.96 23.12 -15.71
CA TRP A 210 -13.17 22.66 -14.36
C TRP A 210 -14.22 21.54 -14.28
N PHE A 211 -13.87 20.40 -13.69
CA PHE A 211 -14.88 19.44 -13.25
C PHE A 211 -15.44 19.89 -11.92
N VAL A 212 -16.74 20.20 -11.87
CA VAL A 212 -17.40 20.76 -10.72
C VAL A 212 -17.64 19.68 -9.66
N PRO A 213 -16.98 19.74 -8.50
CA PRO A 213 -17.18 18.76 -7.44
C PRO A 213 -18.57 18.92 -6.79
N ASN A 214 -19.01 17.89 -6.06
CA ASN A 214 -20.31 17.92 -5.38
C ASN A 214 -20.20 18.60 -4.01
N TYR A 215 -19.99 19.93 -4.04
CA TYR A 215 -20.04 20.83 -2.89
C TYR A 215 -21.21 21.81 -3.07
N PRO A 216 -22.47 21.40 -2.80
CA PRO A 216 -23.62 22.27 -2.99
C PRO A 216 -23.55 23.48 -2.06
N GLY A 217 -23.84 24.66 -2.60
CA GLY A 217 -23.80 25.91 -1.81
C GLY A 217 -24.17 27.09 -2.66
N ALA A 218 -24.58 28.17 -1.99
CA ALA A 218 -25.01 29.43 -2.62
C ALA A 218 -23.99 30.56 -2.50
N THR A 219 -22.86 30.31 -1.85
CA THR A 219 -21.81 31.29 -1.53
C THR A 219 -20.45 30.91 -2.15
N SER A 220 -20.49 30.23 -3.29
CA SER A 220 -19.27 29.79 -3.96
C SER A 220 -18.61 30.91 -4.74
N ARG A 221 -17.26 30.89 -4.75
CA ARG A 221 -16.41 31.82 -5.52
C ARG A 221 -15.23 31.09 -6.14
N ILE A 222 -14.71 31.63 -7.24
CA ILE A 222 -13.42 31.21 -7.84
C ILE A 222 -12.40 32.32 -7.60
N ARG A 223 -11.19 31.92 -7.24
CA ARG A 223 -9.98 32.73 -7.27
C ARG A 223 -9.06 32.20 -8.35
N VAL A 224 -8.49 33.11 -9.12
CA VAL A 224 -7.42 32.82 -10.06
C VAL A 224 -6.18 33.58 -9.61
N GLU A 225 -5.10 32.84 -9.37
CA GLU A 225 -3.78 33.41 -9.13
C GLU A 225 -2.91 33.20 -10.36
N ALA A 226 -2.30 34.25 -10.83
CA ALA A 226 -1.31 34.20 -11.89
C ALA A 226 0.08 34.54 -11.33
N HIS A 227 1.06 33.71 -11.67
CA HIS A 227 2.46 33.96 -11.39
C HIS A 227 3.13 34.43 -12.68
N ASP A 228 3.89 35.49 -12.61
CA ASP A 228 4.69 35.96 -13.73
C ASP A 228 6.05 35.24 -13.82
N ASN A 229 6.82 35.59 -14.81
CA ASN A 229 8.18 35.03 -14.97
C ASN A 229 9.17 35.70 -14.01
N ALA A 230 8.79 36.80 -13.31
CA ALA A 230 9.59 37.46 -12.30
C ALA A 230 9.33 36.96 -10.87
N GLY A 231 8.36 36.05 -10.71
CA GLY A 231 7.98 35.51 -9.42
C GLY A 231 6.95 36.34 -8.67
N ASN A 232 6.40 37.44 -9.26
CA ASN A 232 5.33 38.18 -8.63
C ASN A 232 4.01 37.43 -8.82
N VAL A 233 3.06 37.62 -7.89
CA VAL A 233 1.76 36.96 -7.87
C VAL A 233 0.65 38.01 -7.88
N GLY A 234 -0.24 37.89 -8.84
CA GLY A 234 -1.47 38.64 -8.92
C GLY A 234 -2.67 37.73 -8.82
N SER A 235 -3.76 38.16 -8.23
CA SER A 235 -4.98 37.37 -8.11
C SER A 235 -6.22 38.21 -8.26
N ASP A 236 -7.31 37.51 -8.67
CA ASP A 236 -8.64 38.08 -8.69
C ASP A 236 -9.67 37.02 -8.29
N ASP A 237 -10.72 37.47 -7.60
CA ASP A 237 -11.83 36.64 -7.12
C ASP A 237 -13.10 36.97 -7.92
N SER A 238 -14.03 36.00 -8.02
CA SER A 238 -15.36 36.27 -8.51
C SER A 238 -15.97 37.50 -7.82
N ASP A 239 -16.54 38.46 -8.57
CA ASP A 239 -17.14 39.69 -8.04
C ASP A 239 -18.31 39.45 -7.08
N GLY A 240 -18.98 38.33 -7.22
CA GLY A 240 -20.09 37.87 -6.43
C GLY A 240 -20.19 36.38 -6.30
N ASP A 241 -21.05 35.95 -5.40
CA ASP A 241 -21.30 34.55 -5.15
C ASP A 241 -22.08 33.93 -6.31
N PHE A 242 -21.72 32.68 -6.67
CA PHE A 242 -22.51 31.81 -7.54
C PHE A 242 -23.00 30.58 -6.76
N THR A 243 -23.93 29.84 -7.33
CA THR A 243 -24.52 28.65 -6.70
C THR A 243 -23.99 27.38 -7.34
N LEU A 244 -23.47 26.47 -6.53
CA LEU A 244 -23.26 25.09 -6.91
C LEU A 244 -24.51 24.28 -6.60
N VAL A 245 -25.05 23.64 -7.64
CA VAL A 245 -26.25 22.79 -7.51
C VAL A 245 -25.76 21.35 -7.36
N GLY A 246 -26.00 20.76 -6.20
CA GLY A 246 -25.63 19.37 -5.91
C GLY A 246 -26.26 18.36 -6.87
N ARG A 247 -25.64 17.20 -6.98
CA ARG A 247 -26.21 16.06 -7.71
C ARG A 247 -27.46 15.54 -6.99
N PRO A 248 -28.31 14.75 -7.67
CA PRO A 248 -29.42 14.07 -7.00
C PRO A 248 -28.93 13.24 -5.82
N PRO A 249 -29.64 13.23 -4.67
CA PRO A 249 -29.26 12.45 -3.52
C PRO A 249 -29.27 10.95 -3.85
N GLY A 250 -28.34 10.20 -3.22
CA GLY A 250 -28.39 8.74 -3.20
C GLY A 250 -29.45 8.18 -2.26
N VAL A 251 -29.28 6.97 -1.82
CA VAL A 251 -30.12 6.36 -0.77
C VAL A 251 -29.94 7.12 0.55
N VAL A 252 -28.68 7.41 0.91
CA VAL A 252 -28.33 8.40 1.95
C VAL A 252 -27.84 9.66 1.24
N PRO A 253 -28.46 10.82 1.50
CA PRO A 253 -27.97 12.09 0.96
C PRO A 253 -26.60 12.42 1.54
N THR A 254 -25.60 12.59 0.66
CA THR A 254 -24.22 12.92 1.01
C THR A 254 -23.60 13.82 -0.06
N THR A 255 -22.50 14.47 0.31
CA THR A 255 -21.66 15.30 -0.55
C THR A 255 -20.19 14.90 -0.36
N LEU A 256 -19.25 15.59 -0.94
CA LEU A 256 -17.84 15.38 -0.66
C LEU A 256 -17.45 15.75 0.77
N ARG A 257 -18.15 16.76 1.38
CA ARG A 257 -17.88 17.13 2.79
C ARG A 257 -18.13 16.01 3.78
N ASP A 258 -19.16 15.18 3.51
CA ASP A 258 -19.51 14.05 4.39
C ASP A 258 -18.43 12.95 4.41
N VAL A 259 -17.50 12.97 3.47
CA VAL A 259 -16.42 11.97 3.33
C VAL A 259 -15.01 12.56 3.48
N GLU A 260 -14.89 13.84 3.78
CA GLU A 260 -13.61 14.48 4.05
C GLU A 260 -12.92 13.88 5.27
N MET A 261 -11.60 13.68 5.16
CA MET A 261 -10.75 13.09 6.20
C MET A 261 -9.48 13.92 6.37
N PRO A 262 -8.91 14.00 7.60
CA PRO A 262 -7.66 14.73 7.87
C PRO A 262 -6.45 14.15 7.14
N GLY A 263 -5.32 14.84 7.26
CA GLY A 263 -4.06 14.54 6.60
C GLY A 263 -3.84 15.37 5.34
N THR A 264 -2.90 14.97 4.48
CA THR A 264 -2.61 15.67 3.22
C THR A 264 -3.85 15.72 2.34
N GLN A 265 -4.21 16.91 1.86
CA GLN A 265 -5.37 17.14 0.99
C GLN A 265 -4.97 17.17 -0.50
N PRO A 266 -5.94 17.11 -1.44
CA PRO A 266 -5.65 17.24 -2.86
C PRO A 266 -4.86 18.52 -3.16
N HIS A 267 -3.87 18.42 -4.04
CA HIS A 267 -2.95 19.48 -4.45
C HIS A 267 -1.98 20.01 -3.39
N GLU A 268 -1.98 19.47 -2.17
CA GLU A 268 -1.00 19.80 -1.11
C GLU A 268 0.22 18.89 -1.14
N GLY A 269 0.04 17.65 -1.60
CA GLY A 269 1.11 16.65 -1.70
C GLY A 269 1.99 16.86 -2.94
N ALA A 270 3.03 16.04 -3.04
CA ALA A 270 3.86 15.97 -4.23
C ALA A 270 3.12 15.27 -5.39
N ILE A 271 3.44 15.64 -6.62
CA ILE A 271 3.14 14.78 -7.76
C ILE A 271 3.99 13.51 -7.63
N LEU A 272 3.32 12.36 -7.46
CA LEU A 272 4.01 11.09 -7.27
C LEU A 272 4.72 10.65 -8.55
N ALA A 273 5.95 10.17 -8.41
CA ALA A 273 6.75 9.69 -9.53
C ALA A 273 6.13 8.40 -10.13
N ASP A 274 6.17 8.28 -11.44
CA ASP A 274 5.77 7.06 -12.13
C ASP A 274 6.74 5.92 -11.78
N PRO A 275 6.28 4.79 -11.21
CA PRO A 275 7.14 3.68 -10.81
C PRO A 275 7.91 3.07 -11.97
N ASP A 276 7.31 2.97 -13.16
CA ASP A 276 7.89 2.34 -14.33
C ASP A 276 8.97 3.21 -14.98
N GLU A 277 8.78 4.54 -14.98
CA GLU A 277 9.72 5.48 -15.58
C GLU A 277 10.84 5.88 -14.62
N SER A 278 10.57 5.95 -13.32
CA SER A 278 11.49 6.48 -12.30
C SER A 278 12.12 5.37 -11.45
N CYS A 279 11.31 4.64 -10.68
CA CYS A 279 11.81 3.69 -9.68
C CYS A 279 12.44 2.45 -10.29
N ALA A 280 11.86 1.93 -11.39
CA ALA A 280 12.34 0.74 -12.10
C ALA A 280 13.79 0.85 -12.59
N THR A 281 14.29 2.07 -12.79
CA THR A 281 15.65 2.30 -13.29
C THR A 281 16.72 1.72 -12.36
N CYS A 282 16.51 1.83 -11.04
CA CYS A 282 17.46 1.36 -10.03
C CYS A 282 16.90 0.20 -9.18
N HIS A 283 15.56 0.15 -8.98
CA HIS A 283 14.89 -0.83 -8.14
C HIS A 283 14.29 -2.00 -8.92
N GLY A 284 14.58 -2.09 -10.23
CA GLY A 284 14.10 -3.13 -11.14
C GLY A 284 15.17 -3.62 -12.10
N ASN A 285 14.86 -4.70 -12.82
CA ASN A 285 15.66 -5.29 -13.92
C ASN A 285 17.05 -5.85 -13.53
N PHE A 286 17.28 -6.24 -12.25
CA PHE A 286 18.52 -6.84 -11.80
C PHE A 286 18.33 -8.17 -11.03
N ASP A 287 17.20 -8.39 -10.37
CA ASP A 287 16.85 -9.63 -9.63
C ASP A 287 15.34 -9.86 -9.66
N SER A 288 14.85 -10.55 -10.68
CA SER A 288 13.42 -10.76 -10.90
C SER A 288 12.69 -11.58 -9.81
N GLU A 289 13.40 -12.14 -8.84
CA GLU A 289 12.81 -12.88 -7.72
C GLU A 289 12.60 -11.99 -6.50
N ASN A 290 13.49 -10.98 -6.28
CA ASN A 290 13.50 -10.24 -5.03
C ASN A 290 13.51 -8.72 -5.21
N GLU A 291 13.80 -8.18 -6.41
CA GLU A 291 13.86 -6.74 -6.61
C GLU A 291 12.50 -6.06 -6.35
N PRO A 292 12.48 -4.90 -5.69
CA PRO A 292 11.24 -4.27 -5.23
C PRO A 292 10.23 -4.01 -6.34
N TRP A 293 10.65 -3.38 -7.44
CA TRP A 293 9.73 -2.95 -8.50
C TRP A 293 9.07 -4.14 -9.21
N TYR A 294 9.83 -5.17 -9.57
CA TYR A 294 9.31 -6.28 -10.37
C TYR A 294 8.32 -7.14 -9.57
N VAL A 295 8.65 -7.40 -8.29
CA VAL A 295 7.76 -8.18 -7.41
C VAL A 295 6.51 -7.39 -7.04
N TRP A 296 6.64 -6.06 -6.77
CA TRP A 296 5.52 -5.17 -6.47
C TRP A 296 4.47 -5.17 -7.59
N ARG A 297 4.86 -5.22 -8.87
CA ARG A 297 3.94 -5.20 -10.03
C ARG A 297 2.88 -6.31 -9.99
N GLY A 298 3.15 -7.44 -9.33
CA GLY A 298 2.19 -8.52 -9.14
C GLY A 298 1.27 -8.35 -7.94
N SER A 299 1.58 -7.43 -7.03
CA SER A 299 0.83 -7.26 -5.79
C SER A 299 -0.55 -6.64 -6.03
N MET A 300 -1.52 -6.98 -5.15
CA MET A 300 -2.83 -6.33 -5.18
C MET A 300 -2.76 -4.83 -4.85
N MET A 301 -1.71 -4.36 -4.16
CA MET A 301 -1.48 -2.93 -3.94
C MET A 301 -1.17 -2.19 -5.24
N SER A 302 -0.28 -2.72 -6.09
CA SER A 302 0.00 -2.13 -7.40
C SER A 302 -1.21 -2.21 -8.34
N GLN A 303 -2.11 -3.14 -8.12
CA GLN A 303 -3.30 -3.37 -8.92
C GLN A 303 -4.57 -2.73 -8.32
N ALA A 304 -4.46 -1.99 -7.21
CA ALA A 304 -5.63 -1.47 -6.49
C ALA A 304 -6.53 -0.57 -7.33
N ALA A 305 -5.97 0.19 -8.28
CA ALA A 305 -6.71 1.02 -9.23
C ALA A 305 -6.95 0.35 -10.60
N ARG A 306 -6.66 -0.96 -10.72
CA ARG A 306 -7.04 -1.81 -11.87
C ARG A 306 -8.01 -2.91 -11.47
N ASP A 307 -8.42 -2.98 -10.22
CA ASP A 307 -9.26 -4.04 -9.69
C ASP A 307 -10.73 -3.88 -10.15
N PRO A 308 -11.25 -4.76 -11.03
CA PRO A 308 -12.64 -4.66 -11.50
C PRO A 308 -13.67 -4.90 -10.37
N PHE A 309 -13.29 -5.65 -9.34
CA PHE A 309 -14.12 -5.89 -8.18
C PHE A 309 -14.29 -4.60 -7.37
N TYR A 310 -13.20 -3.87 -7.13
CA TYR A 310 -13.22 -2.56 -6.50
C TYR A 310 -14.12 -1.57 -7.23
N PHE A 311 -14.03 -1.45 -8.56
CA PHE A 311 -14.87 -0.54 -9.34
C PHE A 311 -16.37 -0.91 -9.31
N ALA A 312 -16.69 -2.20 -9.25
CA ALA A 312 -18.08 -2.63 -9.10
C ALA A 312 -18.63 -2.28 -7.71
N CYS A 313 -17.84 -2.46 -6.63
CA CYS A 313 -18.19 -2.03 -5.27
C CYS A 313 -18.37 -0.52 -5.20
N MET A 314 -17.44 0.27 -5.74
CA MET A 314 -17.48 1.73 -5.74
C MET A 314 -18.71 2.26 -6.49
N ALA A 315 -19.11 1.63 -7.61
CA ALA A 315 -20.29 2.04 -8.35
C ALA A 315 -21.59 1.89 -7.53
N VAL A 316 -21.71 0.82 -6.74
CA VAL A 316 -22.85 0.63 -5.84
C VAL A 316 -22.76 1.61 -4.65
N ALA A 317 -21.57 1.80 -4.08
CA ALA A 317 -21.36 2.76 -2.99
C ALA A 317 -21.78 4.19 -3.37
N GLU A 318 -21.42 4.61 -4.60
CA GLU A 318 -21.79 5.91 -5.14
C GLU A 318 -23.30 6.09 -5.38
N GLN A 319 -24.02 5.01 -5.69
CA GLN A 319 -25.48 5.03 -5.77
C GLN A 319 -26.12 5.18 -4.40
N ASP A 320 -25.54 4.53 -3.41
CA ASP A 320 -26.04 4.50 -2.04
C ASP A 320 -25.74 5.82 -1.31
N ALA A 321 -24.51 6.30 -1.39
CA ALA A 321 -24.01 7.52 -0.75
C ALA A 321 -23.07 8.28 -1.69
N PRO A 322 -23.58 9.30 -2.40
CA PRO A 322 -22.79 10.11 -3.34
C PRO A 322 -21.58 10.77 -2.68
N GLY A 323 -20.40 10.63 -3.30
CA GLY A 323 -19.13 11.12 -2.73
C GLY A 323 -18.25 10.01 -2.15
N SER A 324 -18.81 8.82 -1.87
CA SER A 324 -18.05 7.68 -1.32
C SER A 324 -16.84 7.29 -2.15
N GLY A 325 -16.91 7.46 -3.48
CA GLY A 325 -15.81 7.12 -4.40
C GLY A 325 -14.56 7.95 -4.19
N ASP A 326 -14.66 9.19 -3.72
CA ASP A 326 -13.51 10.01 -3.38
C ASP A 326 -12.69 9.37 -2.26
N LEU A 327 -13.33 8.96 -1.17
CA LEU A 327 -12.69 8.24 -0.07
C LEU A 327 -12.10 6.89 -0.53
N CYS A 328 -12.79 6.18 -1.43
CA CYS A 328 -12.27 4.93 -1.99
C CYS A 328 -10.98 5.17 -2.78
N ILE A 329 -10.97 6.17 -3.68
CA ILE A 329 -9.82 6.52 -4.53
C ILE A 329 -8.63 6.99 -3.67
N ARG A 330 -8.86 7.63 -2.55
CA ARG A 330 -7.83 8.07 -1.60
C ARG A 330 -6.89 6.94 -1.17
N CYS A 331 -7.41 5.71 -1.00
CA CYS A 331 -6.61 4.53 -0.67
C CYS A 331 -6.19 3.72 -1.89
N HIS A 332 -7.00 3.67 -2.94
CA HIS A 332 -6.77 2.80 -4.09
C HIS A 332 -5.96 3.45 -5.22
N SER A 333 -5.89 4.79 -5.26
CA SER A 333 -5.09 5.56 -6.22
C SER A 333 -4.69 6.91 -5.64
N GLN A 334 -3.65 6.93 -4.82
CA GLN A 334 -3.20 8.14 -4.13
C GLN A 334 -2.74 9.23 -5.10
N SER A 335 -2.15 8.88 -6.24
CA SER A 335 -1.77 9.86 -7.27
C SER A 335 -2.99 10.57 -7.84
N ALA A 336 -4.07 9.84 -8.14
CA ALA A 336 -5.30 10.45 -8.61
C ALA A 336 -5.92 11.36 -7.56
N TRP A 337 -5.96 10.89 -6.32
CA TRP A 337 -6.53 11.66 -5.22
C TRP A 337 -5.72 12.92 -4.93
N GLN A 338 -4.39 12.82 -4.79
CA GLN A 338 -3.53 13.98 -4.53
C GLN A 338 -3.56 15.05 -5.65
N GLU A 339 -3.79 14.64 -6.89
CA GLU A 339 -3.90 15.55 -8.02
C GLU A 339 -5.37 15.91 -8.37
N GLY A 340 -6.33 15.67 -7.47
CA GLY A 340 -7.72 16.09 -7.57
C GLY A 340 -8.55 15.35 -8.63
N ARG A 341 -8.09 14.20 -9.14
CA ARG A 341 -8.83 13.39 -10.11
C ARG A 341 -9.82 12.40 -9.47
N SER A 342 -9.98 12.45 -8.17
CA SER A 342 -10.99 11.67 -7.44
C SER A 342 -12.36 12.37 -7.37
N VAL A 343 -12.42 13.65 -7.63
CA VAL A 343 -13.62 14.50 -7.43
C VAL A 343 -14.84 14.10 -8.28
N ASP A 344 -14.64 13.31 -9.34
CA ASP A 344 -15.73 12.71 -10.12
C ASP A 344 -16.34 11.49 -9.42
N THR A 345 -15.69 10.97 -8.38
CA THR A 345 -16.09 9.87 -7.50
C THR A 345 -16.38 8.53 -8.18
N SER A 346 -16.23 8.48 -9.51
CA SER A 346 -16.47 7.28 -10.34
C SER A 346 -15.19 6.61 -10.84
N GLY A 347 -14.04 7.30 -10.69
CA GLY A 347 -12.75 6.88 -11.25
C GLY A 347 -12.62 7.10 -12.77
N ALA A 348 -13.56 7.78 -13.44
CA ALA A 348 -13.47 8.04 -14.87
C ALA A 348 -12.36 9.03 -15.25
N MET A 349 -11.89 9.83 -14.28
CA MET A 349 -10.78 10.76 -14.48
C MET A 349 -9.40 10.13 -14.25
N LEU A 350 -9.32 8.87 -13.81
CA LEU A 350 -8.04 8.18 -13.60
C LEU A 350 -7.28 7.99 -14.92
N ASN A 351 -6.01 8.37 -14.93
CA ASN A 351 -5.12 8.19 -16.08
C ASN A 351 -4.24 6.92 -15.92
N ALA A 352 -3.33 6.65 -16.87
CA ALA A 352 -2.47 5.46 -16.85
C ALA A 352 -1.57 5.38 -15.61
N ARG A 353 -1.00 6.53 -15.16
CA ARG A 353 -0.17 6.60 -13.95
C ARG A 353 -0.98 6.30 -12.68
N ASP A 354 -2.21 6.78 -12.60
CA ASP A 354 -3.09 6.54 -11.46
C ASP A 354 -3.43 5.06 -11.28
N ARG A 355 -3.48 4.32 -12.39
CA ARG A 355 -3.75 2.88 -12.37
C ARG A 355 -2.63 2.03 -11.78
N HIS A 356 -1.45 2.60 -11.48
CA HIS A 356 -0.43 1.91 -10.68
C HIS A 356 -0.83 1.69 -9.21
N GLY A 357 -2.01 2.14 -8.79
CA GLY A 357 -2.56 1.91 -7.46
C GLY A 357 -1.69 2.53 -6.36
N VAL A 358 -1.31 1.72 -5.36
CA VAL A 358 -0.42 2.15 -4.28
C VAL A 358 1.03 2.13 -4.77
N GLN A 359 1.56 3.31 -5.07
CA GLN A 359 2.85 3.48 -5.72
C GLN A 359 4.02 3.53 -4.71
N CYS A 360 5.22 3.24 -5.21
CA CYS A 360 6.46 3.30 -4.42
C CYS A 360 6.64 4.66 -3.75
N ASP A 361 6.51 5.73 -4.53
CA ASP A 361 6.73 7.11 -4.10
C ASP A 361 5.73 7.52 -3.00
N PHE A 362 4.50 7.03 -3.04
CA PHE A 362 3.51 7.27 -1.98
C PHE A 362 3.97 6.71 -0.63
N CYS A 363 4.31 5.42 -0.58
CA CYS A 363 4.76 4.80 0.68
C CYS A 363 6.06 5.43 1.17
N HIS A 364 7.03 5.65 0.27
CA HIS A 364 8.33 6.18 0.65
C HIS A 364 8.36 7.69 0.95
N ARG A 365 7.23 8.41 0.78
CA ARG A 365 7.02 9.78 1.28
C ARG A 365 6.09 9.86 2.48
N ALA A 366 5.53 8.72 2.92
CA ALA A 366 4.61 8.70 4.05
C ALA A 366 5.31 9.11 5.35
N VAL A 367 4.67 9.99 6.10
CA VAL A 367 5.12 10.53 7.39
C VAL A 367 4.20 10.03 8.50
N ASP A 368 4.77 9.62 9.61
CA ASP A 368 4.01 9.25 10.80
C ASP A 368 3.42 10.49 11.47
N HIS A 369 2.10 10.56 11.60
CA HIS A 369 1.46 11.66 12.32
C HIS A 369 1.83 11.73 13.81
N ASN A 370 2.32 10.63 14.38
CA ASN A 370 2.83 10.56 15.75
C ASN A 370 4.34 10.86 15.80
N TYR A 371 4.70 12.13 15.83
CA TYR A 371 6.09 12.53 15.96
C TYR A 371 6.67 12.18 17.32
N LEU A 372 7.71 11.36 17.35
CA LEU A 372 8.45 10.96 18.56
C LEU A 372 9.84 11.57 18.56
N PRO A 373 10.14 12.58 19.42
CA PRO A 373 11.44 13.22 19.48
C PRO A 373 12.59 12.22 19.68
N GLY A 374 13.59 12.26 18.78
CA GLY A 374 14.75 11.36 18.82
C GLY A 374 14.50 9.95 18.26
N VAL A 375 13.32 9.69 17.74
CA VAL A 375 12.93 8.46 17.05
C VAL A 375 12.50 8.77 15.61
N SER A 376 11.51 9.64 15.47
CA SER A 376 11.08 10.14 14.15
C SER A 376 12.17 11.00 13.51
N PRO A 377 12.32 10.97 12.18
CA PRO A 377 13.18 11.89 11.45
C PRO A 377 12.86 13.35 11.79
N ILE A 378 13.86 14.19 11.89
CA ILE A 378 13.65 15.61 12.21
C ILE A 378 12.85 16.34 11.11
N GLN A 379 12.99 15.89 9.87
CA GLN A 379 12.28 16.43 8.70
C GLN A 379 10.76 16.24 8.81
N ASP A 380 10.30 15.20 9.50
CA ASP A 380 8.88 14.95 9.70
C ASP A 380 8.20 16.04 10.53
N TYR A 381 8.96 16.69 11.43
CA TYR A 381 8.44 17.79 12.24
C TYR A 381 7.95 18.98 11.41
N ASP A 382 8.70 19.34 10.38
CA ASP A 382 8.37 20.48 9.52
C ASP A 382 7.16 20.14 8.63
N VAL A 383 7.09 18.89 8.10
CA VAL A 383 5.93 18.43 7.33
C VAL A 383 4.67 18.44 8.19
N LEU A 384 4.75 17.94 9.43
CA LEU A 384 3.57 17.87 10.33
C LEU A 384 3.08 19.25 10.77
N ALA A 385 3.96 20.25 10.80
CA ALA A 385 3.59 21.61 11.18
C ALA A 385 2.69 22.32 10.14
N GLU A 386 2.67 21.84 8.91
CA GLU A 386 1.88 22.38 7.80
C GLU A 386 0.52 21.66 7.63
N ILE A 387 0.29 20.57 8.37
CA ILE A 387 -0.95 19.77 8.27
C ILE A 387 -1.96 20.17 9.34
N ASP A 388 -3.14 20.61 8.92
CA ASP A 388 -4.24 20.95 9.79
C ASP A 388 -5.60 20.56 9.14
N PRO A 389 -6.37 19.64 9.74
CA PRO A 389 -6.11 18.92 10.99
C PRO A 389 -5.17 17.72 10.82
N LEU A 390 -4.37 17.45 11.87
CA LEU A 390 -3.61 16.22 11.95
C LEU A 390 -4.52 15.00 12.18
N PRO A 391 -4.25 13.84 11.55
CA PRO A 391 -4.93 12.60 11.86
C PRO A 391 -4.88 12.23 13.35
N LEU A 392 -5.99 11.76 13.88
CA LEU A 392 -6.08 11.30 15.27
C LEU A 392 -5.72 9.83 15.44
N GLN A 393 -5.88 9.04 14.39
CA GLN A 393 -5.70 7.59 14.36
C GLN A 393 -5.24 7.16 12.97
N TYR A 394 -4.64 5.98 12.86
CA TYR A 394 -4.40 5.35 11.55
C TYR A 394 -5.71 4.78 11.02
N GLY A 395 -5.98 4.98 9.73
CA GLY A 395 -7.18 4.48 9.05
C GLY A 395 -7.76 5.48 8.06
N ASN A 396 -8.76 5.06 7.30
CA ASN A 396 -9.50 5.86 6.31
C ASN A 396 -8.62 6.63 5.31
N GLY A 397 -7.41 6.14 5.01
CA GLY A 397 -6.48 6.85 4.14
C GLY A 397 -6.03 8.19 4.70
N GLN A 398 -6.04 8.39 6.01
CA GLN A 398 -5.59 9.63 6.66
C GLN A 398 -4.06 9.71 6.65
N PHE A 399 -3.46 9.73 5.47
CA PHE A 399 -2.03 9.78 5.31
C PHE A 399 -1.49 11.21 5.33
N ILE A 400 -0.21 11.32 5.70
CA ILE A 400 0.57 12.53 5.51
C ILE A 400 1.70 12.18 4.55
N ASN A 401 1.82 12.93 3.46
CA ASN A 401 2.79 12.70 2.41
C ASN A 401 3.71 13.91 2.28
N ASP A 402 5.02 13.68 2.39
CA ASP A 402 6.02 14.75 2.28
C ASP A 402 6.03 15.32 0.86
N PRO A 403 5.78 16.62 0.67
CA PRO A 403 5.84 17.25 -0.65
C PRO A 403 7.25 17.31 -1.25
N THR A 404 8.29 17.10 -0.45
CA THR A 404 9.68 17.11 -0.93
C THR A 404 10.08 15.75 -1.52
N PRO A 405 11.08 15.67 -2.42
CA PRO A 405 11.51 14.41 -3.02
C PRO A 405 12.39 13.55 -2.09
N LEU A 406 12.07 13.54 -0.79
CA LEU A 406 12.83 12.84 0.23
C LEU A 406 12.20 11.46 0.49
N MET A 407 12.96 10.39 0.20
CA MET A 407 12.49 9.02 0.37
C MET A 407 12.79 8.50 1.77
N ARG A 408 11.78 7.97 2.43
CA ARG A 408 11.87 7.32 3.74
C ARG A 408 11.97 5.81 3.59
N GLY A 409 12.68 5.18 4.52
CA GLY A 409 12.79 3.73 4.52
C GLY A 409 13.29 3.20 5.86
N PRO A 410 13.24 1.86 6.06
CA PRO A 410 13.55 1.23 7.35
C PRO A 410 15.05 1.04 7.63
N TYR A 411 15.95 1.53 6.74
CA TYR A 411 17.39 1.30 6.86
C TYR A 411 18.16 2.61 7.01
N ASP A 412 19.06 2.67 8.00
CA ASP A 412 19.92 3.83 8.28
C ASP A 412 21.23 3.85 7.46
N ASP A 413 21.52 2.76 6.74
CA ASP A 413 22.68 2.57 5.88
C ASP A 413 22.33 2.54 4.38
N ALA A 414 21.19 3.12 3.99
CA ALA A 414 20.74 3.15 2.60
C ALA A 414 21.74 3.90 1.71
N VAL A 415 22.05 3.30 0.55
CA VAL A 415 22.88 3.92 -0.50
C VAL A 415 21.97 4.18 -1.69
N ALA A 416 21.76 5.44 -2.03
CA ALA A 416 20.87 5.84 -3.11
C ALA A 416 21.40 7.06 -3.86
N SER A 417 20.94 7.27 -5.09
CA SER A 417 21.19 8.45 -5.90
C SER A 417 20.24 9.62 -5.60
N HIS A 418 19.21 9.38 -4.80
CA HIS A 418 18.25 10.38 -4.31
C HIS A 418 18.39 10.59 -2.80
N GLY A 419 17.76 11.65 -2.25
CA GLY A 419 17.72 11.89 -0.82
C GLY A 419 17.00 10.75 -0.08
N THR A 420 17.60 10.27 1.01
CA THR A 420 17.05 9.20 1.85
C THR A 420 17.04 9.59 3.31
N VAL A 421 16.00 9.16 4.03
CA VAL A 421 15.86 9.33 5.47
C VAL A 421 15.47 8.00 6.11
N TYR A 422 16.19 7.63 7.16
CA TYR A 422 15.79 6.52 8.02
C TYR A 422 14.49 6.86 8.76
N SER A 423 13.47 6.04 8.59
CA SER A 423 12.18 6.21 9.26
C SER A 423 11.71 4.88 9.85
N PRO A 424 11.65 4.75 11.17
CA PRO A 424 11.13 3.56 11.84
C PRO A 424 9.67 3.25 11.48
N PHE A 425 8.91 4.25 11.06
CA PHE A 425 7.54 4.10 10.61
C PHE A 425 7.40 3.10 9.46
N HIS A 426 8.40 3.01 8.57
CA HIS A 426 8.42 2.08 7.44
C HIS A 426 8.64 0.61 7.85
N ASN A 427 8.98 0.35 9.09
CA ASN A 427 9.00 -1.00 9.68
C ASN A 427 7.96 -1.14 10.81
N SER A 428 6.89 -0.38 10.72
CA SER A 428 5.78 -0.40 11.69
C SER A 428 4.48 -0.80 10.99
N ALA A 429 3.68 -1.62 11.66
CA ALA A 429 2.33 -1.96 11.20
C ALA A 429 1.43 -0.72 11.00
N ALA A 430 1.74 0.39 11.67
CA ALA A 430 1.01 1.65 11.55
C ALA A 430 1.00 2.22 10.12
N LEU A 431 2.08 2.00 9.34
CA LEU A 431 2.11 2.36 7.92
C LEU A 431 1.00 1.64 7.12
N CYS A 432 0.79 0.36 7.40
CA CYS A 432 -0.28 -0.43 6.78
C CYS A 432 -1.66 0.00 7.30
N GLY A 433 -1.73 0.33 8.59
CA GLY A 433 -2.94 0.79 9.27
C GLY A 433 -3.57 2.04 8.66
N ILE A 434 -2.80 2.88 7.96
CA ILE A 434 -3.33 4.06 7.25
C ILE A 434 -4.51 3.68 6.34
N CYS A 435 -4.43 2.54 5.63
CA CYS A 435 -5.43 2.08 4.66
C CYS A 435 -6.17 0.82 5.12
N HIS A 436 -5.55 -0.03 5.95
CA HIS A 436 -6.13 -1.31 6.41
C HIS A 436 -6.85 -1.20 7.76
N ASP A 437 -7.57 -0.09 7.92
CA ASP A 437 -8.53 0.16 9.00
C ASP A 437 -9.54 1.20 8.51
N VAL A 438 -10.71 0.74 8.06
CA VAL A 438 -11.66 1.56 7.32
C VAL A 438 -12.97 1.67 8.06
N SER A 439 -13.50 2.89 8.09
CA SER A 439 -14.83 3.23 8.61
C SER A 439 -15.62 4.05 7.61
N SER A 440 -16.93 3.96 7.67
CA SER A 440 -17.84 4.81 6.92
C SER A 440 -18.08 6.12 7.68
N PRO A 441 -17.61 7.28 7.20
CA PRO A 441 -17.76 8.57 7.88
C PRO A 441 -19.20 9.10 7.82
N ILE A 442 -20.05 8.54 6.97
CA ILE A 442 -21.47 8.97 6.89
C ILE A 442 -22.31 8.49 8.08
N PHE A 443 -21.71 7.70 8.99
CA PHE A 443 -22.36 7.26 10.22
C PHE A 443 -21.52 7.64 11.44
N MET A 444 -22.16 8.29 12.38
CA MET A 444 -21.59 8.66 13.68
C MET A 444 -21.97 7.65 14.74
N ARG A 445 -21.01 7.21 15.54
CA ARG A 445 -21.21 6.33 16.69
C ARG A 445 -21.97 7.07 17.80
N THR A 446 -23.07 6.50 18.25
CA THR A 446 -23.90 7.05 19.34
C THR A 446 -23.99 6.15 20.56
N GLY A 447 -23.45 4.93 20.47
CA GLY A 447 -23.41 3.91 21.52
C GLY A 447 -22.36 2.85 21.20
N ASP A 448 -22.31 1.78 21.97
CA ASP A 448 -21.31 0.72 21.78
C ASP A 448 -21.41 0.04 20.41
N TYR A 449 -22.61 -0.08 19.86
CA TYR A 449 -22.90 -0.68 18.57
C TYR A 449 -24.03 0.08 17.84
N ASP A 450 -24.31 1.28 18.26
CA ASP A 450 -25.35 2.11 17.68
C ASP A 450 -24.73 3.22 16.84
N TYR A 451 -25.16 3.33 15.61
CA TYR A 451 -24.71 4.35 14.66
C TYR A 451 -25.90 5.08 14.08
N THR A 452 -25.72 6.35 13.79
CA THR A 452 -26.74 7.19 13.16
C THR A 452 -26.10 7.97 12.01
N PRO A 453 -26.86 8.27 10.94
CA PRO A 453 -26.33 9.11 9.87
C PRO A 453 -25.81 10.45 10.41
N THR A 454 -24.68 10.92 9.87
CA THR A 454 -24.16 12.27 10.11
C THR A 454 -25.10 13.34 9.53
N PRO A 455 -25.01 14.59 9.97
CA PRO A 455 -25.71 15.68 9.30
C PRO A 455 -25.29 15.80 7.84
N PHE A 456 -26.24 16.08 6.97
CA PHE A 456 -26.03 16.19 5.54
C PHE A 456 -25.18 17.42 5.19
N ASP A 457 -24.21 17.26 4.31
CA ASP A 457 -23.33 18.30 3.79
C ASP A 457 -22.46 18.96 4.89
N GLU A 458 -22.04 18.16 5.85
CA GLU A 458 -21.15 18.57 6.94
C GLU A 458 -20.03 17.54 7.14
N GLU A 459 -18.85 18.00 7.50
CA GLU A 459 -17.77 17.12 7.92
C GLU A 459 -18.19 16.27 9.13
N HIS A 460 -17.62 15.04 9.24
CA HIS A 460 -17.90 14.21 10.41
C HIS A 460 -17.44 14.95 11.69
N PRO A 461 -18.31 15.08 12.72
CA PRO A 461 -18.02 15.91 13.90
C PRO A 461 -16.84 15.42 14.75
N ASP A 462 -16.41 14.18 14.55
CA ASP A 462 -15.24 13.58 15.20
C ASP A 462 -14.50 12.69 14.19
N MET A 463 -13.38 13.18 13.69
CA MET A 463 -12.61 12.55 12.61
C MET A 463 -11.84 11.27 13.03
N GLY A 464 -12.01 10.81 14.25
CA GLY A 464 -11.46 9.53 14.71
C GLY A 464 -12.24 8.35 14.13
N ILE A 465 -11.54 7.42 13.46
CA ILE A 465 -12.17 6.27 12.78
C ILE A 465 -13.03 5.41 13.70
N ARG A 466 -12.75 5.41 15.01
CA ARG A 466 -13.54 4.67 16.02
C ARG A 466 -14.85 5.36 16.42
N ASN A 467 -15.11 6.54 15.88
CA ASN A 467 -16.39 7.24 16.03
C ASN A 467 -17.29 7.06 14.80
N MET A 468 -16.85 6.29 13.82
CA MET A 468 -17.51 5.98 12.56
C MET A 468 -17.92 4.50 12.50
N MET A 469 -18.84 4.12 11.60
CA MET A 469 -19.22 2.70 11.41
C MET A 469 -18.05 1.91 10.80
N PRO A 470 -17.57 0.82 11.43
CA PRO A 470 -16.48 0.02 10.91
C PRO A 470 -16.87 -0.71 9.62
N VAL A 471 -15.97 -0.69 8.64
CA VAL A 471 -16.04 -1.47 7.39
C VAL A 471 -14.97 -2.58 7.40
N GLU A 472 -13.74 -2.23 7.75
CA GLU A 472 -12.61 -3.15 7.88
C GLU A 472 -11.81 -2.79 9.14
N ARG A 473 -11.34 -3.81 9.88
CA ARG A 473 -10.61 -3.63 11.15
C ARG A 473 -9.33 -4.45 11.25
N THR A 474 -8.71 -4.79 10.13
CA THR A 474 -7.53 -5.68 10.10
C THR A 474 -6.39 -5.18 10.96
N PHE A 475 -6.03 -3.89 10.85
CA PHE A 475 -4.99 -3.28 11.69
C PHE A 475 -5.42 -3.20 13.16
N SER A 476 -6.65 -2.81 13.43
CA SER A 476 -7.21 -2.75 14.80
C SER A 476 -7.25 -4.14 15.45
N GLU A 477 -7.68 -5.18 14.73
CA GLU A 477 -7.68 -6.57 15.21
C GLU A 477 -6.27 -7.04 15.55
N TRP A 478 -5.29 -6.78 14.65
CA TRP A 478 -3.88 -7.08 14.90
C TRP A 478 -3.36 -6.36 16.14
N SER A 479 -3.70 -5.08 16.32
CA SER A 479 -3.21 -4.27 17.44
C SER A 479 -3.59 -4.83 18.81
N GLN A 480 -4.65 -5.66 18.89
CA GLN A 480 -5.11 -6.32 20.11
C GLN A 480 -4.56 -7.75 20.27
N SER A 481 -3.67 -8.18 19.39
CA SER A 481 -3.12 -9.54 19.38
C SER A 481 -1.81 -9.67 20.16
N GLU A 482 -1.44 -10.91 20.48
CA GLU A 482 -0.11 -11.23 21.00
C GLU A 482 1.00 -10.90 19.98
N TYR A 483 0.70 -10.92 18.67
CA TYR A 483 1.63 -10.50 17.63
C TYR A 483 2.08 -9.05 17.85
N ALA A 484 1.14 -8.13 18.07
CA ALA A 484 1.45 -6.72 18.29
C ALA A 484 2.18 -6.46 19.60
N SER A 485 1.86 -7.21 20.66
CA SER A 485 2.33 -6.91 22.02
C SER A 485 3.65 -7.59 22.39
N ALA A 486 3.86 -8.85 21.99
CA ALA A 486 5.01 -9.66 22.40
C ALA A 486 5.73 -10.32 21.20
N GLY A 487 5.08 -10.39 20.06
CA GLY A 487 5.47 -11.24 18.94
C GLY A 487 5.15 -12.70 19.18
N VAL A 488 4.97 -13.45 18.11
CA VAL A 488 4.60 -14.87 18.15
C VAL A 488 5.65 -15.67 17.38
N TYR A 489 6.06 -16.80 17.94
CA TYR A 489 6.90 -17.74 17.20
C TYR A 489 6.08 -18.41 16.10
N ALA A 490 6.28 -17.96 14.88
CA ALA A 490 5.56 -18.41 13.69
C ALA A 490 6.54 -18.50 12.48
N PRO A 491 7.47 -19.46 12.53
CA PRO A 491 8.56 -19.56 11.55
C PRO A 491 8.05 -19.78 10.11
N GLN A 492 6.83 -20.26 9.95
CA GLN A 492 6.18 -20.42 8.64
C GLN A 492 5.91 -19.08 7.94
N PHE A 493 5.91 -17.95 8.67
CA PHE A 493 5.73 -16.60 8.13
C PHE A 493 7.00 -15.74 8.20
N ALA A 494 7.96 -16.10 9.05
CA ALA A 494 9.08 -15.25 9.47
C ALA A 494 10.17 -15.00 8.39
N GLY A 495 10.06 -15.60 7.22
CA GLY A 495 11.10 -15.45 6.18
C GLY A 495 12.49 -15.80 6.71
N ASN A 496 13.44 -14.87 6.59
CA ASN A 496 14.83 -15.05 7.05
C ASN A 496 15.06 -14.67 8.53
N LYS A 497 14.05 -14.31 9.30
CA LYS A 497 14.20 -13.96 10.72
C LYS A 497 14.76 -15.15 11.51
N PRO A 498 15.94 -15.03 12.16
CA PRO A 498 16.62 -16.16 12.76
C PRO A 498 15.94 -16.71 14.02
N ASP A 499 15.13 -15.88 14.69
CA ASP A 499 14.35 -16.23 15.88
C ASP A 499 12.98 -16.81 15.55
N GLY A 500 12.52 -16.67 14.30
CA GLY A 500 11.20 -17.12 13.84
C GLY A 500 10.04 -16.34 14.47
N ILE A 501 10.30 -15.17 15.06
CA ILE A 501 9.27 -14.34 15.72
C ILE A 501 8.71 -13.33 14.71
N VAL A 502 7.40 -13.29 14.57
CA VAL A 502 6.65 -12.33 13.80
C VAL A 502 5.85 -11.42 14.72
N SER A 503 5.85 -10.14 14.42
CA SER A 503 5.22 -9.12 15.28
C SER A 503 4.43 -8.06 14.52
N ASN A 504 4.78 -7.73 13.29
CA ASN A 504 4.12 -6.68 12.52
C ASN A 504 3.59 -7.21 11.16
N CYS A 505 2.90 -6.35 10.42
CA CYS A 505 2.31 -6.71 9.14
C CYS A 505 3.39 -7.10 8.12
N GLN A 506 4.50 -6.37 8.10
CA GLN A 506 5.60 -6.58 7.17
C GLN A 506 6.23 -7.96 7.35
N ASP A 507 6.34 -8.47 8.58
CA ASP A 507 6.92 -9.77 8.86
C ASP A 507 6.24 -10.93 8.10
N CYS A 508 4.92 -10.83 7.91
CA CYS A 508 4.12 -11.83 7.20
C CYS A 508 3.92 -11.47 5.72
N HIS A 509 3.58 -10.20 5.43
CA HIS A 509 3.12 -9.74 4.12
C HIS A 509 4.24 -9.18 3.23
N MET A 510 5.42 -8.93 3.81
CA MET A 510 6.66 -8.48 3.16
C MET A 510 7.85 -9.22 3.77
N HIS A 511 7.75 -10.53 3.92
CA HIS A 511 8.73 -11.33 4.67
C HIS A 511 10.17 -11.10 4.23
N ASP A 512 11.10 -11.21 5.17
CA ASP A 512 12.53 -10.98 4.95
C ASP A 512 13.13 -11.96 3.95
N VAL A 513 13.88 -11.40 2.98
CA VAL A 513 14.69 -12.16 2.01
C VAL A 513 16.14 -11.68 2.03
N THR A 514 17.06 -12.47 1.45
CA THR A 514 18.44 -12.04 1.28
C THR A 514 18.64 -11.46 -0.12
N ALA A 515 18.62 -10.13 -0.23
CA ALA A 515 18.73 -9.44 -1.51
C ALA A 515 19.30 -8.02 -1.36
N SER A 516 19.52 -7.35 -2.48
CA SER A 516 19.77 -5.91 -2.56
C SER A 516 18.50 -5.18 -2.98
N ALA A 517 18.23 -4.03 -2.38
CA ALA A 517 17.05 -3.25 -2.70
C ALA A 517 17.18 -2.48 -4.04
N CYS A 518 18.40 -2.26 -4.54
CA CYS A 518 18.63 -1.56 -5.80
C CYS A 518 19.92 -2.02 -6.48
N SER A 519 20.09 -1.62 -7.74
CA SER A 519 21.26 -1.91 -8.58
C SER A 519 22.41 -0.92 -8.41
N GLU A 520 22.31 0.07 -7.51
CA GLU A 520 23.35 1.08 -7.31
C GLU A 520 24.66 0.46 -6.81
N PRO A 521 25.81 0.92 -7.35
CA PRO A 521 27.11 0.43 -6.90
C PRO A 521 27.36 0.73 -5.42
N GLY A 522 27.52 -0.32 -4.62
CA GLY A 522 27.75 -0.22 -3.18
C GLY A 522 26.47 -0.38 -2.33
N ALA A 523 25.33 -0.58 -2.96
CA ALA A 523 24.12 -0.94 -2.24
C ALA A 523 24.33 -2.24 -1.47
N PRO A 524 23.95 -2.31 -0.17
CA PRO A 524 24.17 -3.50 0.62
C PRO A 524 23.25 -4.65 0.21
N THR A 525 23.79 -5.87 0.14
CA THR A 525 22.97 -7.09 0.18
C THR A 525 22.70 -7.40 1.64
N ARG A 526 21.45 -7.51 2.02
CA ARG A 526 21.03 -7.74 3.40
C ARG A 526 20.11 -8.94 3.53
N SER A 527 20.09 -9.59 4.68
CA SER A 527 19.22 -10.74 4.95
C SER A 527 17.84 -10.37 5.47
N ASP A 528 17.63 -9.11 5.76
CA ASP A 528 16.43 -8.48 6.33
C ASP A 528 15.74 -7.53 5.34
N MET A 529 15.94 -7.75 4.02
CA MET A 529 15.20 -6.97 3.03
C MET A 529 13.76 -7.46 2.96
N GLY A 530 12.81 -6.56 3.26
CA GLY A 530 11.39 -6.86 3.10
C GLY A 530 11.03 -7.04 1.63
N LEU A 531 10.48 -8.20 1.27
CA LEU A 531 10.01 -8.48 -0.08
C LEU A 531 8.77 -7.62 -0.38
N HIS A 532 8.79 -6.87 -1.49
CA HIS A 532 7.70 -5.95 -1.86
C HIS A 532 6.55 -6.66 -2.58
N ASP A 533 6.20 -7.87 -2.13
CA ASP A 533 5.12 -8.66 -2.71
C ASP A 533 3.75 -8.38 -2.10
N PHE A 534 3.69 -7.81 -0.90
CA PHE A 534 2.46 -7.45 -0.18
C PHE A 534 1.40 -8.56 -0.25
N THR A 535 1.84 -9.80 -0.07
CA THR A 535 1.01 -10.97 -0.28
C THR A 535 -0.13 -11.02 0.75
N GLY A 536 -1.37 -11.03 0.29
CA GLY A 536 -2.58 -11.24 1.09
C GLY A 536 -3.33 -12.51 0.68
N GLY A 537 -4.65 -12.54 0.93
CA GLY A 537 -5.52 -13.69 0.63
C GLY A 537 -6.30 -13.58 -0.69
N ASN A 538 -5.97 -12.65 -1.59
CA ASN A 538 -6.73 -12.51 -2.84
C ASN A 538 -6.21 -13.48 -3.91
N THR A 539 -7.01 -14.52 -4.19
CA THR A 539 -6.68 -15.56 -5.19
C THR A 539 -7.52 -15.48 -6.45
N PHE A 540 -8.40 -14.50 -6.56
CA PHE A 540 -9.33 -14.36 -7.69
C PHE A 540 -9.02 -13.15 -8.57
N VAL A 541 -8.85 -11.96 -7.99
CA VAL A 541 -8.66 -10.72 -8.76
C VAL A 541 -7.44 -10.79 -9.69
N PRO A 542 -6.29 -11.39 -9.31
CA PRO A 542 -5.18 -11.58 -10.24
C PRO A 542 -5.53 -12.30 -11.54
N ASP A 543 -6.53 -13.20 -11.52
CA ASP A 543 -6.96 -13.93 -12.72
C ASP A 543 -7.77 -13.07 -13.68
N ILE A 544 -8.45 -12.03 -13.19
CA ILE A 544 -9.35 -11.22 -14.01
C ILE A 544 -8.72 -9.91 -14.49
N ILE A 545 -7.74 -9.37 -13.77
CA ILE A 545 -7.11 -8.07 -14.11
C ILE A 545 -6.55 -8.07 -15.54
N GLU A 546 -5.84 -9.13 -15.95
CA GLU A 546 -5.25 -9.23 -17.28
C GLU A 546 -6.30 -9.07 -18.40
N SER A 547 -7.53 -9.54 -18.16
CA SER A 547 -8.60 -9.44 -19.17
C SER A 547 -9.11 -7.99 -19.38
N PHE A 548 -8.92 -7.10 -18.40
CA PHE A 548 -9.28 -5.69 -18.46
C PHE A 548 -8.11 -4.81 -18.92
N PHE A 549 -6.88 -5.17 -18.55
CA PHE A 549 -5.68 -4.36 -18.76
C PHE A 549 -4.52 -5.17 -19.38
N PRO A 550 -4.71 -5.85 -20.52
CA PRO A 550 -3.73 -6.80 -21.07
C PRO A 550 -2.38 -6.15 -21.43
N ASP A 551 -2.37 -4.86 -21.74
CA ASP A 551 -1.17 -4.12 -22.15
C ASP A 551 -0.48 -3.40 -20.96
N GLU A 552 -1.08 -3.40 -19.78
CA GLU A 552 -0.59 -2.65 -18.62
C GLU A 552 -0.05 -3.54 -17.47
N VAL A 553 -0.31 -4.85 -17.53
CA VAL A 553 0.03 -5.78 -16.45
C VAL A 553 0.98 -6.88 -16.91
N ASP A 554 1.71 -7.44 -15.97
CA ASP A 554 2.58 -8.60 -16.20
C ASP A 554 1.86 -9.88 -15.72
N ALA A 555 1.34 -10.65 -16.67
CA ALA A 555 0.63 -11.91 -16.40
C ALA A 555 1.46 -12.90 -15.56
N GLY A 556 2.79 -12.92 -15.75
CA GLY A 556 3.69 -13.77 -14.97
C GLY A 556 3.75 -13.35 -13.51
N GLN A 557 3.80 -12.04 -13.23
CA GLN A 557 3.77 -11.51 -11.88
C GLN A 557 2.41 -11.69 -11.20
N LEU A 558 1.30 -11.51 -11.91
CA LEU A 558 -0.03 -11.80 -11.39
C LEU A 558 -0.19 -13.28 -11.00
N ALA A 559 0.28 -14.20 -11.86
CA ALA A 559 0.26 -15.63 -11.55
C ALA A 559 1.15 -15.98 -10.35
N ALA A 560 2.33 -15.37 -10.24
CA ALA A 560 3.23 -15.53 -9.09
C ALA A 560 2.60 -14.99 -7.81
N ALA A 561 1.94 -13.83 -7.85
CA ALA A 561 1.23 -13.26 -6.72
C ALA A 561 0.07 -14.14 -6.25
N LYS A 562 -0.74 -14.68 -7.17
CA LYS A 562 -1.77 -15.67 -6.84
C LYS A 562 -1.19 -16.91 -6.16
N ALA A 563 -0.06 -17.42 -6.65
CA ALA A 563 0.61 -18.58 -6.04
C ALA A 563 1.09 -18.27 -4.60
N ARG A 564 1.65 -17.08 -4.37
CA ARG A 564 2.03 -16.63 -3.03
C ARG A 564 0.81 -16.48 -2.12
N ALA A 565 -0.27 -15.86 -2.59
CA ALA A 565 -1.53 -15.72 -1.85
C ALA A 565 -2.10 -17.10 -1.46
N THR A 566 -2.13 -18.05 -2.40
CA THR A 566 -2.56 -19.43 -2.11
C THR A 566 -1.69 -20.07 -1.03
N SER A 567 -0.35 -19.90 -1.12
CA SER A 567 0.58 -20.43 -0.12
C SER A 567 0.40 -19.76 1.25
N MET A 568 0.07 -18.48 1.30
CA MET A 568 -0.21 -17.78 2.56
C MET A 568 -1.49 -18.28 3.21
N ILE A 569 -2.57 -18.44 2.46
CA ILE A 569 -3.84 -18.98 2.93
C ILE A 569 -3.63 -20.40 3.52
N GLN A 570 -2.84 -21.25 2.86
CA GLN A 570 -2.55 -22.62 3.33
C GLN A 570 -1.78 -22.69 4.65
N ARG A 571 -1.33 -21.58 5.18
CA ARG A 571 -0.65 -21.45 6.49
C ARG A 571 -1.47 -20.67 7.52
N ALA A 572 -2.64 -20.15 7.11
CA ALA A 572 -3.45 -19.26 7.95
C ALA A 572 -4.18 -19.98 9.08
N ALA A 573 -4.36 -21.29 8.98
CA ALA A 573 -5.02 -22.09 10.02
C ALA A 573 -4.39 -23.47 10.19
N THR A 574 -4.56 -24.02 11.39
CA THR A 574 -4.29 -25.40 11.73
C THR A 574 -5.60 -26.12 12.04
N LEU A 575 -5.73 -27.38 11.61
CA LEU A 575 -6.89 -28.24 11.84
C LEU A 575 -6.51 -29.38 12.78
N GLU A 576 -7.27 -29.55 13.86
CA GLU A 576 -7.18 -30.69 14.77
C GLU A 576 -8.50 -31.45 14.80
N LEU A 577 -8.45 -32.77 14.64
CA LEU A 577 -9.61 -33.63 14.65
C LEU A 577 -9.55 -34.60 15.84
N THR A 578 -10.60 -34.60 16.65
CA THR A 578 -10.72 -35.49 17.79
C THR A 578 -11.96 -36.38 17.62
N PRO A 579 -11.79 -37.69 17.48
CA PRO A 579 -12.95 -38.61 17.47
C PRO A 579 -13.67 -38.51 18.79
N GLU A 580 -15.01 -38.55 18.71
CA GLU A 580 -15.93 -38.59 19.86
C GLU A 580 -16.91 -39.76 19.75
N ASP A 581 -17.61 -40.04 20.84
CA ASP A 581 -18.69 -41.00 20.81
C ASP A 581 -19.79 -40.51 19.85
N PHE A 582 -19.95 -41.18 18.72
CA PHE A 582 -20.89 -40.82 17.64
C PHE A 582 -20.59 -39.56 16.87
N GLY A 583 -19.28 -39.15 16.75
CA GLY A 583 -18.96 -37.95 16.01
C GLY A 583 -17.49 -37.61 15.94
N VAL A 584 -17.22 -36.36 15.59
CA VAL A 584 -15.91 -35.75 15.58
C VAL A 584 -15.96 -34.31 16.07
N ALA A 585 -15.07 -33.93 16.97
CA ALA A 585 -14.80 -32.54 17.28
C ALA A 585 -13.72 -32.01 16.33
N VAL A 586 -14.04 -30.93 15.65
CA VAL A 586 -13.17 -30.24 14.69
C VAL A 586 -12.71 -28.93 15.31
N ARG A 587 -11.42 -28.79 15.52
CA ARG A 587 -10.83 -27.53 16.00
C ARG A 587 -10.09 -26.84 14.87
N VAL A 588 -10.49 -25.60 14.60
CA VAL A 588 -9.82 -24.68 13.68
C VAL A 588 -9.06 -23.64 14.48
N ILE A 589 -7.74 -23.61 14.36
CA ILE A 589 -6.85 -22.68 15.07
C ILE A 589 -6.46 -21.56 14.11
N ASN A 590 -6.66 -20.30 14.54
CA ASN A 590 -6.21 -19.12 13.79
C ASN A 590 -4.72 -18.90 14.01
N GLU A 591 -3.92 -19.02 12.95
CA GLU A 591 -2.47 -18.79 12.94
C GLU A 591 -2.10 -17.37 12.48
N THR A 592 -3.10 -16.48 12.31
CA THR A 592 -2.88 -15.11 11.83
C THR A 592 -2.89 -14.09 12.97
N GLY A 593 -2.37 -12.89 12.70
CA GLY A 593 -2.35 -11.79 13.68
C GLY A 593 -3.66 -11.00 13.77
N HIS A 594 -4.67 -11.34 13.02
CA HIS A 594 -5.98 -10.69 12.95
C HIS A 594 -7.08 -11.75 12.94
N LYS A 595 -8.35 -11.38 12.91
CA LYS A 595 -9.43 -12.36 12.78
C LYS A 595 -9.28 -13.20 11.51
N LEU A 596 -9.77 -14.41 11.51
CA LEU A 596 -9.79 -15.31 10.37
C LEU A 596 -11.23 -15.64 9.97
N PRO A 597 -11.67 -15.22 8.75
CA PRO A 597 -10.98 -14.32 7.81
C PRO A 597 -10.98 -12.85 8.25
N SER A 598 -10.17 -11.99 7.59
CA SER A 598 -10.11 -10.55 7.81
C SER A 598 -10.01 -9.79 6.47
N GLY A 599 -9.81 -8.47 6.52
CA GLY A 599 -9.85 -7.58 5.37
C GLY A 599 -11.26 -7.20 4.98
N TYR A 600 -11.47 -6.73 3.74
CA TYR A 600 -12.80 -6.38 3.25
C TYR A 600 -13.75 -7.56 3.38
N PRO A 601 -14.84 -7.44 4.15
CA PRO A 601 -15.56 -8.61 4.63
C PRO A 601 -16.63 -9.14 3.66
N GLU A 602 -17.15 -8.30 2.77
CA GLU A 602 -18.30 -8.63 1.95
C GLU A 602 -18.02 -9.80 0.99
N GLY A 603 -18.77 -10.86 1.14
CA GLY A 603 -18.60 -12.07 0.34
C GLY A 603 -17.38 -12.91 0.65
N ARG A 604 -16.58 -12.58 1.67
CA ARG A 604 -15.41 -13.36 2.10
C ARG A 604 -15.80 -14.34 3.19
N ARG A 605 -15.40 -15.61 3.03
CA ARG A 605 -15.74 -16.65 4.00
C ARG A 605 -14.67 -17.73 4.12
N VAL A 606 -14.68 -18.39 5.28
CA VAL A 606 -13.99 -19.65 5.55
C VAL A 606 -15.02 -20.63 6.04
N TRP A 607 -14.98 -21.90 5.61
CA TRP A 607 -15.95 -22.89 6.09
C TRP A 607 -15.36 -24.28 6.15
N LEU A 608 -16.02 -25.16 6.93
CA LEU A 608 -15.73 -26.58 7.02
C LEU A 608 -16.57 -27.35 6.00
N HIS A 609 -15.92 -28.20 5.21
CA HIS A 609 -16.53 -29.27 4.44
C HIS A 609 -16.21 -30.58 5.13
N VAL A 610 -17.21 -31.30 5.53
CA VAL A 610 -17.11 -32.55 6.32
C VAL A 610 -17.79 -33.68 5.61
N GLU A 611 -17.04 -34.76 5.33
CA GLU A 611 -17.54 -35.99 4.73
C GLU A 611 -17.26 -37.16 5.66
N ALA A 612 -18.28 -38.04 5.90
CA ALA A 612 -18.05 -39.28 6.59
C ALA A 612 -18.34 -40.48 5.69
N TYR A 613 -17.56 -41.51 5.83
CA TYR A 613 -17.60 -42.70 5.01
C TYR A 613 -17.77 -43.95 5.89
N ASP A 614 -18.51 -44.95 5.38
CA ASP A 614 -18.63 -46.25 6.02
C ASP A 614 -17.40 -47.15 5.74
N ALA A 615 -17.37 -48.33 6.35
CA ALA A 615 -16.30 -49.31 6.17
C ALA A 615 -16.15 -49.86 4.72
N LEU A 616 -17.04 -49.45 3.81
CA LEU A 616 -17.03 -49.79 2.39
C LEU A 616 -16.70 -48.56 1.52
N ASP A 617 -16.16 -47.47 2.11
CA ASP A 617 -15.87 -46.19 1.47
C ASP A 617 -17.11 -45.55 0.80
N GLN A 618 -18.34 -45.78 1.35
CA GLN A 618 -19.53 -45.09 0.88
C GLN A 618 -19.78 -43.85 1.72
N LEU A 619 -20.06 -42.72 1.06
CA LEU A 619 -20.42 -41.48 1.71
C LEU A 619 -21.73 -41.65 2.47
N VAL A 620 -21.74 -41.47 3.79
CA VAL A 620 -22.90 -41.60 4.68
C VAL A 620 -23.31 -40.28 5.34
N TYR A 621 -22.47 -39.27 5.28
CA TYR A 621 -22.72 -37.92 5.79
C TYR A 621 -21.91 -36.89 5.02
N GLU A 622 -22.49 -35.74 4.76
CA GLU A 622 -21.82 -34.57 4.14
C GLU A 622 -22.44 -33.30 4.68
N SER A 623 -21.57 -32.31 5.03
CA SER A 623 -21.94 -30.94 5.38
C SER A 623 -21.00 -29.96 4.73
N GLY A 624 -21.52 -28.83 4.24
CA GLY A 624 -20.72 -27.77 3.64
C GLY A 624 -20.22 -28.09 2.22
N HIS A 625 -20.96 -28.89 1.46
CA HIS A 625 -20.66 -29.21 0.08
C HIS A 625 -20.59 -27.94 -0.81
N TYR A 626 -19.53 -27.81 -1.61
CA TYR A 626 -19.37 -26.72 -2.58
C TYR A 626 -19.37 -27.25 -4.00
N ASP A 627 -20.34 -26.82 -4.80
CA ASP A 627 -20.40 -27.16 -6.23
C ASP A 627 -19.51 -26.22 -7.04
N PHE A 628 -18.35 -26.69 -7.43
CA PHE A 628 -17.38 -25.93 -8.25
C PHE A 628 -17.92 -25.52 -9.63
N ALA A 629 -18.93 -26.19 -10.16
CA ALA A 629 -19.51 -25.85 -11.46
C ALA A 629 -20.48 -24.67 -11.37
N THR A 630 -21.26 -24.59 -10.29
CA THR A 630 -22.24 -23.52 -10.06
C THR A 630 -21.72 -22.43 -9.15
N ALA A 631 -20.63 -22.67 -8.41
CA ALA A 631 -20.09 -21.84 -7.34
C ALA A 631 -21.07 -21.67 -6.17
N GLU A 632 -21.84 -22.71 -5.86
CA GLU A 632 -22.83 -22.71 -4.80
C GLU A 632 -22.34 -23.51 -3.60
N LEU A 633 -22.40 -22.91 -2.42
CA LEU A 633 -22.19 -23.58 -1.14
C LEU A 633 -23.55 -24.08 -0.63
N THR A 634 -23.67 -25.38 -0.34
CA THR A 634 -24.88 -25.94 0.24
C THR A 634 -25.02 -25.52 1.70
N HIS A 635 -26.10 -24.81 2.01
CA HIS A 635 -26.43 -24.40 3.38
C HIS A 635 -27.30 -25.48 4.04
N ASP A 636 -26.66 -26.49 4.62
CA ASP A 636 -27.30 -27.52 5.46
C ASP A 636 -27.34 -27.08 6.94
N GLU A 637 -27.97 -27.89 7.80
CA GLU A 637 -28.18 -27.57 9.22
C GLU A 637 -26.87 -27.57 10.05
N ASP A 638 -25.84 -28.32 9.59
CA ASP A 638 -24.58 -28.52 10.28
C ASP A 638 -23.46 -27.66 9.70
N LEU A 639 -23.74 -26.89 8.64
CA LEU A 639 -22.75 -26.05 7.98
C LEU A 639 -22.10 -25.05 8.94
N LYS A 640 -20.77 -25.12 9.07
CA LYS A 640 -19.98 -24.14 9.81
C LYS A 640 -19.26 -23.19 8.86
N ILE A 641 -19.65 -21.91 8.90
CA ILE A 641 -18.99 -20.79 8.18
C ILE A 641 -18.42 -19.83 9.20
N PHE A 642 -17.22 -19.31 8.93
CA PHE A 642 -16.61 -18.20 9.64
C PHE A 642 -16.71 -16.96 8.75
N GLU A 643 -17.52 -15.99 9.17
CA GLU A 643 -17.85 -14.79 8.40
C GLU A 643 -18.36 -13.67 9.30
N ILE A 644 -18.51 -12.48 8.73
CA ILE A 644 -19.21 -11.35 9.32
C ILE A 644 -20.38 -10.95 8.43
N LEU A 645 -21.51 -10.61 9.01
CA LEU A 645 -22.71 -10.18 8.31
C LEU A 645 -23.13 -8.78 8.78
N PRO A 646 -22.57 -7.71 8.18
CA PRO A 646 -23.04 -6.35 8.41
C PRO A 646 -24.40 -6.13 7.77
N GLY A 647 -25.06 -5.03 8.08
CA GLY A 647 -26.32 -4.72 7.44
C GLY A 647 -27.05 -3.51 8.03
N ILE A 648 -28.31 -3.40 7.65
CA ILE A 648 -29.15 -2.22 7.93
C ILE A 648 -30.10 -2.53 9.09
N SER A 649 -29.99 -1.74 10.16
CA SER A 649 -30.89 -1.88 11.31
C SER A 649 -32.36 -1.59 10.94
N PRO A 650 -33.36 -2.15 11.68
CA PRO A 650 -34.77 -1.87 11.40
C PRO A 650 -35.13 -0.38 11.44
N GLY A 651 -34.45 0.41 12.26
CA GLY A 651 -34.65 1.85 12.35
C GLY A 651 -34.21 2.59 11.10
N LEU A 652 -32.97 2.34 10.66
CA LEU A 652 -32.41 2.93 9.46
C LEU A 652 -33.13 2.42 8.20
N ALA A 653 -33.42 1.13 8.13
CA ALA A 653 -34.16 0.51 7.02
C ALA A 653 -35.52 1.20 6.78
N ALA A 654 -36.25 1.48 7.84
CA ALA A 654 -37.52 2.19 7.75
C ALA A 654 -37.36 3.65 7.28
N ALA A 655 -36.30 4.32 7.71
CA ALA A 655 -36.02 5.70 7.31
C ALA A 655 -35.58 5.81 5.83
N LEU A 656 -34.80 4.82 5.35
CA LEU A 656 -34.27 4.77 3.97
C LEU A 656 -35.21 4.06 2.97
N GLY A 657 -36.24 3.38 3.45
CA GLY A 657 -37.09 2.54 2.60
C GLY A 657 -36.42 1.29 2.08
N GLN A 658 -35.40 0.82 2.79
CA GLN A 658 -34.60 -0.37 2.46
C GLN A 658 -35.05 -1.60 3.30
N PRO A 659 -34.75 -2.84 2.88
CA PRO A 659 -34.92 -4.01 3.72
C PRO A 659 -34.01 -3.96 4.96
N ALA A 660 -34.53 -4.36 6.12
CA ALA A 660 -33.73 -4.56 7.32
C ALA A 660 -33.07 -5.95 7.33
N GLY A 661 -31.88 -6.05 7.93
CA GLY A 661 -31.13 -7.29 8.05
C GLY A 661 -29.76 -7.21 7.39
N HIS A 662 -29.11 -8.38 7.23
CA HIS A 662 -27.86 -8.46 6.48
C HIS A 662 -28.03 -7.86 5.07
N SER A 663 -27.06 -7.08 4.64
CA SER A 663 -27.09 -6.34 3.38
C SER A 663 -25.70 -6.19 2.83
N PHE A 664 -25.54 -6.39 1.52
CA PHE A 664 -24.30 -6.10 0.79
C PHE A 664 -24.16 -4.62 0.38
N HIS A 665 -25.11 -3.76 0.71
CA HIS A 665 -25.00 -2.31 0.61
C HIS A 665 -24.10 -1.78 1.74
N PHE A 666 -22.81 -2.08 1.69
CA PHE A 666 -21.86 -1.91 2.81
C PHE A 666 -21.78 -0.47 3.35
N VAL A 667 -21.91 0.53 2.46
CA VAL A 667 -21.93 1.94 2.89
C VAL A 667 -23.21 2.34 3.64
N LEU A 668 -24.29 1.53 3.53
CA LEU A 668 -25.53 1.75 4.27
C LEU A 668 -25.59 0.97 5.58
N SER A 669 -24.60 0.12 5.85
CA SER A 669 -24.57 -0.69 7.09
C SER A 669 -24.38 0.21 8.30
N ASP A 670 -25.26 0.06 9.30
CA ASP A 670 -25.22 0.73 10.59
C ASP A 670 -25.17 -0.24 11.77
N THR A 671 -25.03 -1.53 11.49
CA THR A 671 -24.97 -2.59 12.50
C THR A 671 -24.30 -3.85 11.95
N VAL A 672 -23.91 -4.76 12.84
CA VAL A 672 -23.43 -6.10 12.52
C VAL A 672 -24.41 -7.11 13.14
N PHE A 673 -24.97 -8.01 12.34
CA PHE A 673 -25.92 -9.03 12.80
C PHE A 673 -25.23 -10.30 13.28
N PHE A 674 -24.04 -10.60 12.72
CA PHE A 674 -23.30 -11.80 13.04
C PHE A 674 -21.81 -11.58 12.77
N ASP A 675 -20.95 -12.04 13.69
CA ASP A 675 -19.48 -12.11 13.50
C ASP A 675 -18.93 -13.26 14.36
N ASN A 676 -18.61 -14.38 13.72
CA ASN A 676 -17.98 -15.54 14.36
C ASN A 676 -16.57 -15.78 13.82
N ARG A 677 -15.96 -14.81 13.16
CA ARG A 677 -14.58 -14.92 12.71
C ARG A 677 -13.66 -15.22 13.89
N ILE A 678 -12.75 -16.18 13.70
CA ILE A 678 -11.92 -16.68 14.81
C ILE A 678 -10.96 -15.56 15.24
N PRO A 679 -10.96 -15.14 16.53
CA PRO A 679 -10.09 -14.07 17.01
C PRO A 679 -8.60 -14.36 16.85
N PRO A 680 -7.72 -13.36 16.80
CA PRO A 680 -6.27 -13.58 16.86
C PRO A 680 -5.82 -13.97 18.26
N ARG A 681 -4.67 -14.65 18.35
CA ARG A 681 -4.06 -15.06 19.62
C ARG A 681 -3.86 -13.87 20.56
N GLY A 682 -4.24 -14.02 21.81
CA GLY A 682 -4.02 -13.06 22.89
C GLY A 682 -5.07 -11.96 23.02
N SER A 683 -5.98 -11.79 22.05
CA SER A 683 -7.05 -10.81 22.15
C SER A 683 -8.10 -11.18 23.20
N THR A 684 -8.72 -10.17 23.82
CA THR A 684 -9.88 -10.35 24.71
C THR A 684 -11.14 -9.77 24.06
N ASN A 685 -12.31 -10.21 24.51
CA ASN A 685 -13.58 -9.65 24.02
C ASN A 685 -13.67 -8.14 24.31
N ALA A 686 -13.14 -7.67 25.43
CA ALA A 686 -13.12 -6.27 25.78
C ALA A 686 -12.26 -5.45 24.79
N ASP A 687 -11.09 -5.96 24.43
CA ASP A 687 -10.19 -5.31 23.47
C ASP A 687 -10.81 -5.24 22.07
N LEU A 688 -11.46 -6.32 21.64
CA LEU A 688 -12.16 -6.37 20.34
C LEU A 688 -13.36 -5.40 20.30
N ILE A 689 -14.08 -5.23 21.41
CA ILE A 689 -15.15 -4.22 21.54
C ILE A 689 -14.56 -2.81 21.43
N ASP A 690 -13.43 -2.55 22.09
CA ASP A 690 -12.78 -1.23 22.09
C ASP A 690 -12.36 -0.79 20.66
N VAL A 691 -11.95 -1.74 19.85
CA VAL A 691 -11.58 -1.48 18.44
C VAL A 691 -12.73 -1.66 17.46
N GLN A 692 -13.97 -1.79 17.92
CA GLN A 692 -15.17 -1.97 17.09
C GLN A 692 -15.13 -3.21 16.17
N SER A 693 -14.48 -4.28 16.63
CA SER A 693 -14.50 -5.60 15.98
C SER A 693 -14.96 -6.69 16.97
N PRO A 694 -16.16 -6.55 17.59
CA PRO A 694 -16.66 -7.54 18.55
C PRO A 694 -16.97 -8.88 17.90
N ILE A 695 -17.14 -9.88 18.74
CA ILE A 695 -17.85 -11.12 18.38
C ILE A 695 -19.34 -10.86 18.53
N VAL A 696 -20.13 -11.17 17.51
CA VAL A 696 -21.57 -10.87 17.48
C VAL A 696 -22.38 -12.16 17.22
N ALA A 697 -23.38 -12.42 18.04
CA ALA A 697 -24.24 -13.60 17.97
C ALA A 697 -23.47 -14.94 18.02
N TYR A 698 -22.24 -14.91 18.52
CA TYR A 698 -21.36 -16.05 18.77
C TYR A 698 -20.56 -15.82 20.06
N THR A 699 -19.73 -16.78 20.48
CA THR A 699 -18.97 -16.66 21.74
C THR A 699 -17.62 -17.31 21.63
N TYR A 700 -16.56 -16.56 21.96
CA TYR A 700 -15.21 -17.04 22.24
C TYR A 700 -14.83 -16.61 23.66
N ALA A 701 -14.04 -17.42 24.38
CA ALA A 701 -13.46 -16.99 25.64
C ALA A 701 -12.31 -16.00 25.42
N ASP A 702 -12.00 -15.18 26.41
CA ASP A 702 -10.85 -14.29 26.34
C ASP A 702 -9.55 -15.07 26.08
N GLY A 703 -8.77 -14.66 25.08
CA GLY A 703 -7.56 -15.33 24.64
C GLY A 703 -7.78 -16.58 23.77
N GLN A 704 -9.01 -16.95 23.50
CA GLN A 704 -9.33 -18.07 22.59
C GLN A 704 -9.13 -17.63 21.14
N TYR A 705 -8.25 -18.33 20.43
CA TYR A 705 -7.92 -18.11 19.02
C TYR A 705 -8.18 -19.35 18.16
N TRP A 706 -9.13 -20.17 18.60
CA TRP A 706 -9.61 -21.35 17.88
C TRP A 706 -11.13 -21.48 18.02
N ASP A 707 -11.71 -22.23 17.10
CA ASP A 707 -13.13 -22.63 17.16
C ASP A 707 -13.21 -24.15 17.29
N ASP A 708 -14.10 -24.62 18.15
CA ASP A 708 -14.44 -26.04 18.29
C ASP A 708 -15.86 -26.27 17.74
N THR A 709 -15.99 -27.10 16.73
CA THR A 709 -17.27 -27.50 16.13
C THR A 709 -17.43 -29.01 16.22
N GLU A 710 -18.54 -29.47 16.79
CA GLU A 710 -18.89 -30.89 16.93
C GLU A 710 -19.83 -31.33 15.80
N TYR A 711 -19.50 -32.44 15.16
CA TYR A 711 -20.34 -33.07 14.15
C TYR A 711 -20.82 -34.43 14.65
N HIS A 712 -22.14 -34.62 14.66
CA HIS A 712 -22.76 -35.90 14.98
C HIS A 712 -22.95 -36.74 13.72
N LEU A 713 -22.41 -37.94 13.74
CA LEU A 713 -22.33 -38.79 12.57
C LEU A 713 -23.25 -40.00 12.67
N PRO A 714 -23.70 -40.55 11.55
CA PRO A 714 -24.45 -41.82 11.55
C PRO A 714 -23.65 -42.99 12.16
N ASP A 715 -24.33 -43.90 12.83
CA ASP A 715 -23.72 -45.11 13.45
C ASP A 715 -22.92 -45.99 12.46
N THR A 716 -23.05 -45.74 11.16
CA THR A 716 -22.35 -46.47 10.09
C THR A 716 -21.03 -45.81 9.69
N ALA A 717 -20.75 -44.63 10.20
CA ALA A 717 -19.49 -43.94 9.88
C ALA A 717 -18.28 -44.70 10.45
N ASP A 718 -17.22 -44.82 9.65
CA ASP A 718 -15.96 -45.47 9.97
C ASP A 718 -14.79 -44.48 9.93
N SER A 719 -14.92 -43.51 9.04
CA SER A 719 -13.94 -42.41 8.90
C SER A 719 -14.59 -41.09 8.56
N VAL A 720 -13.91 -39.98 8.95
CA VAL A 720 -14.31 -38.60 8.62
C VAL A 720 -13.18 -37.91 7.94
N HIS A 721 -13.44 -37.28 6.83
CA HIS A 721 -12.58 -36.39 6.13
C HIS A 721 -13.08 -34.94 6.32
N VAL A 722 -12.22 -34.03 6.70
CA VAL A 722 -12.54 -32.62 6.96
C VAL A 722 -11.62 -31.73 6.16
N GLU A 723 -12.18 -30.82 5.41
CA GLU A 723 -11.48 -29.79 4.65
C GLU A 723 -11.89 -28.41 5.17
N LEU A 724 -10.93 -27.53 5.34
CA LEU A 724 -11.16 -26.11 5.63
C LEU A 724 -10.89 -25.29 4.38
N TYR A 725 -11.90 -24.61 3.88
CA TYR A 725 -11.84 -23.81 2.67
C TYR A 725 -11.90 -22.31 2.97
N TYR A 726 -11.18 -21.53 2.15
CA TYR A 726 -11.27 -20.08 2.06
C TYR A 726 -11.79 -19.66 0.69
N GLN A 727 -12.66 -18.66 0.65
CA GLN A 727 -13.12 -18.04 -0.59
C GLN A 727 -12.97 -16.52 -0.54
N THR A 728 -12.33 -15.95 -1.56
CA THR A 728 -12.07 -14.50 -1.69
C THR A 728 -13.37 -13.70 -1.83
N THR A 729 -14.32 -14.23 -2.61
CA THR A 729 -15.65 -13.62 -2.84
C THR A 729 -16.67 -14.70 -3.21
N THR A 730 -17.89 -14.54 -2.72
CA THR A 730 -18.98 -15.46 -2.98
C THR A 730 -19.71 -15.12 -4.27
N ARG A 731 -20.42 -16.12 -4.83
CA ARG A 731 -21.33 -15.94 -5.95
C ARG A 731 -22.41 -14.91 -5.63
N GLU A 732 -22.97 -14.99 -4.43
CA GLU A 732 -24.06 -14.12 -3.98
C GLU A 732 -23.66 -12.65 -4.02
N TYR A 733 -22.42 -12.34 -3.62
CA TYR A 733 -21.91 -10.97 -3.66
C TYR A 733 -21.61 -10.50 -5.09
N ILE A 734 -21.05 -11.34 -5.93
CA ILE A 734 -20.83 -11.02 -7.35
C ILE A 734 -22.16 -10.76 -8.09
N GLU A 735 -23.18 -11.59 -7.83
CA GLU A 735 -24.52 -11.41 -8.39
C GLU A 735 -25.18 -10.12 -7.86
N PHE A 736 -25.01 -9.82 -6.58
CA PHE A 736 -25.46 -8.55 -6.00
C PHE A 736 -24.80 -7.35 -6.70
N LEU A 737 -23.49 -7.34 -6.88
CA LEU A 737 -22.79 -6.23 -7.54
C LEU A 737 -23.24 -6.03 -8.99
N ARG A 738 -23.58 -7.12 -9.71
CA ARG A 738 -24.19 -7.04 -11.04
C ARG A 738 -25.59 -6.41 -11.00
N ASP A 739 -26.44 -6.89 -10.09
CA ASP A 739 -27.87 -6.57 -10.08
C ASP A 739 -28.17 -5.22 -9.43
N ALA A 740 -27.37 -4.81 -8.43
CA ALA A 740 -27.52 -3.54 -7.73
C ALA A 740 -26.92 -2.35 -8.52
N ASN A 741 -25.91 -2.58 -9.36
CA ASN A 741 -25.31 -1.51 -10.15
C ASN A 741 -26.22 -1.10 -11.31
N THR A 742 -26.78 0.12 -11.21
CA THR A 742 -27.65 0.72 -12.22
C THR A 742 -27.02 1.90 -12.98
N THR A 743 -25.79 2.30 -12.61
CA THR A 743 -25.14 3.51 -13.12
C THR A 743 -24.17 3.25 -14.27
N ASN A 744 -23.50 2.08 -14.26
CA ASN A 744 -22.53 1.73 -15.30
C ASN A 744 -22.45 0.19 -15.47
N SER A 745 -21.54 -0.28 -16.31
CA SER A 745 -21.39 -1.72 -16.61
C SER A 745 -20.46 -2.48 -15.66
N ALA A 746 -19.81 -1.84 -14.67
CA ALA A 746 -18.75 -2.45 -13.86
C ALA A 746 -19.19 -3.77 -13.18
N GLY A 747 -20.41 -3.80 -12.61
CA GLY A 747 -20.94 -5.03 -12.00
C GLY A 747 -21.18 -6.15 -13.02
N GLN A 748 -21.70 -5.82 -14.21
CA GLN A 748 -21.91 -6.81 -15.27
C GLN A 748 -20.57 -7.29 -15.87
N ASP A 749 -19.60 -6.41 -16.02
CA ASP A 749 -18.28 -6.75 -16.56
C ASP A 749 -17.51 -7.65 -15.58
N LEU A 750 -17.57 -7.34 -14.27
CA LEU A 750 -17.07 -8.20 -13.20
C LEU A 750 -17.72 -9.60 -13.24
N TYR A 751 -19.06 -9.68 -13.35
CA TYR A 751 -19.79 -10.96 -13.44
C TYR A 751 -19.33 -11.78 -14.64
N ASN A 752 -19.17 -11.14 -15.80
CA ASN A 752 -18.71 -11.82 -17.01
C ASN A 752 -17.29 -12.37 -16.85
N ALA A 753 -16.39 -11.61 -16.25
CA ALA A 753 -15.02 -12.02 -15.97
C ALA A 753 -14.99 -13.16 -14.92
N TRP A 754 -15.81 -13.06 -13.86
CA TRP A 754 -15.96 -14.12 -12.86
C TRP A 754 -16.42 -15.44 -13.49
N VAL A 755 -17.41 -15.42 -14.38
CA VAL A 755 -17.84 -16.62 -15.12
C VAL A 755 -16.71 -17.17 -16.00
N ALA A 756 -15.98 -16.30 -16.68
CA ALA A 756 -14.93 -16.71 -17.63
C ALA A 756 -13.71 -17.32 -16.91
N GLN A 757 -13.39 -16.87 -15.69
CA GLN A 757 -12.21 -17.25 -14.92
C GLN A 757 -12.50 -18.25 -13.77
N GLY A 758 -13.51 -19.08 -13.93
CA GLY A 758 -13.75 -20.21 -13.03
C GLY A 758 -14.51 -19.88 -11.75
N LYS A 759 -15.15 -18.70 -11.66
CA LYS A 759 -16.09 -18.33 -10.62
C LYS A 759 -15.51 -18.22 -9.20
N ALA A 760 -14.30 -17.68 -9.08
CA ALA A 760 -13.59 -17.51 -7.80
C ALA A 760 -13.59 -18.79 -6.95
N PRO A 761 -12.99 -19.89 -7.44
CA PRO A 761 -13.01 -21.16 -6.72
C PRO A 761 -12.35 -21.01 -5.35
N PRO A 762 -12.87 -21.70 -4.33
CA PRO A 762 -12.27 -21.69 -3.00
C PRO A 762 -10.88 -22.33 -3.00
N VAL A 763 -10.09 -21.93 -2.03
CA VAL A 763 -8.75 -22.48 -1.76
C VAL A 763 -8.82 -23.37 -0.54
N LEU A 764 -8.34 -24.58 -0.67
CA LEU A 764 -8.15 -25.50 0.46
C LEU A 764 -7.04 -24.96 1.36
N ILE A 765 -7.37 -24.61 2.59
CA ILE A 765 -6.42 -24.18 3.62
C ILE A 765 -5.67 -25.40 4.13
N VAL A 766 -6.42 -26.34 4.72
CA VAL A 766 -5.92 -27.56 5.35
C VAL A 766 -6.99 -28.64 5.34
N GLU A 767 -6.57 -29.90 5.27
CA GLU A 767 -7.43 -31.07 5.33
C GLU A 767 -6.94 -32.07 6.37
N GLY A 768 -7.83 -32.90 6.88
CA GLY A 768 -7.49 -33.99 7.77
C GLY A 768 -8.47 -35.15 7.67
N THR A 769 -8.03 -36.35 8.03
CA THR A 769 -8.90 -37.56 8.11
C THR A 769 -8.66 -38.27 9.42
N VAL A 770 -9.74 -38.72 10.06
CA VAL A 770 -9.70 -39.51 11.29
C VAL A 770 -10.67 -40.68 11.22
N GLY A 771 -10.28 -41.84 11.76
CA GLY A 771 -11.22 -42.93 12.00
C GLY A 771 -12.14 -42.60 13.15
N VAL A 772 -13.45 -42.91 13.04
CA VAL A 772 -14.43 -42.79 14.10
C VAL A 772 -14.87 -44.17 14.52
N ASP A 773 -14.78 -44.46 15.82
CA ASP A 773 -15.23 -45.72 16.37
C ASP A 773 -16.61 -45.54 17.00
N VAL A 774 -17.69 -45.75 16.22
CA VAL A 774 -19.08 -45.66 16.70
C VAL A 774 -19.51 -46.87 17.50
N THR A 775 -18.61 -47.82 17.78
CA THR A 775 -18.93 -49.02 18.60
C THR A 775 -18.36 -48.89 20.00
N THR A 776 -19.24 -48.58 20.95
CA THR A 776 -19.16 -48.81 22.40
C THR A 776 -17.92 -48.41 23.14
N GLY A 777 -18.09 -47.45 24.02
CA GLY A 777 -17.07 -46.89 24.93
C GLY A 777 -16.22 -47.93 25.65
N VAL A 778 -14.94 -47.64 25.71
CA VAL A 778 -14.09 -47.62 26.91
C VAL A 778 -12.81 -46.83 26.55
N ASP A 779 -12.74 -45.60 27.13
CA ASP A 779 -11.63 -44.93 27.82
C ASP A 779 -10.19 -44.93 27.25
N ASP A 780 -9.73 -43.69 27.22
CA ASP A 780 -8.40 -43.16 27.42
C ASP A 780 -7.59 -42.73 26.22
N GLY A 781 -7.43 -41.42 26.19
CA GLY A 781 -6.25 -40.72 25.70
C GLY A 781 -6.48 -39.95 24.42
N ILE A 782 -6.00 -38.74 24.46
CA ILE A 782 -5.86 -37.84 23.29
C ILE A 782 -5.35 -38.66 22.11
N GLN A 783 -6.20 -38.98 21.14
CA GLN A 783 -5.73 -39.64 19.91
C GLN A 783 -5.18 -38.57 18.97
N HIS A 784 -3.90 -38.59 18.76
CA HIS A 784 -3.26 -37.80 17.73
C HIS A 784 -3.53 -38.44 16.34
N VAL A 785 -3.78 -37.57 15.33
CA VAL A 785 -4.08 -38.02 13.99
C VAL A 785 -2.80 -38.36 13.22
N TYR A 786 -2.83 -39.40 12.40
CA TYR A 786 -1.76 -39.65 11.43
C TYR A 786 -1.87 -38.64 10.29
N SER A 787 -0.87 -37.80 10.11
CA SER A 787 -0.84 -36.84 9.01
C SER A 787 0.54 -36.63 8.42
N LEU A 788 0.57 -36.16 7.16
CA LEU A 788 1.79 -35.64 6.51
C LEU A 788 1.46 -34.29 5.88
N GLY A 789 1.98 -33.21 6.45
CA GLY A 789 1.87 -31.88 5.90
C GLY A 789 2.66 -31.71 4.59
N GLN A 790 2.28 -30.72 3.79
CA GLN A 790 3.08 -30.28 2.66
C GLN A 790 4.42 -29.73 3.19
N ASN A 791 5.52 -30.13 2.57
CA ASN A 791 6.82 -29.58 2.94
C ASN A 791 6.86 -28.07 2.61
N PHE A 792 7.49 -27.29 3.49
CA PHE A 792 7.63 -25.84 3.30
C PHE A 792 9.08 -25.40 3.61
N PRO A 793 9.62 -24.49 2.77
CA PRO A 793 9.10 -24.03 1.48
C PRO A 793 8.96 -25.14 0.43
N ASN A 794 8.03 -24.95 -0.53
CA ASN A 794 7.87 -25.82 -1.70
C ASN A 794 7.34 -25.02 -2.91
N PRO A 795 8.13 -24.70 -3.93
CA PRO A 795 9.51 -25.16 -4.15
C PRO A 795 10.51 -24.73 -3.08
N PHE A 796 11.62 -25.48 -2.89
CA PHE A 796 12.61 -25.23 -1.86
C PHE A 796 14.05 -25.24 -2.39
N ASN A 797 14.95 -24.45 -1.73
CA ASN A 797 16.36 -24.30 -2.10
C ASN A 797 17.26 -24.08 -0.88
N PRO A 798 18.15 -24.99 -0.50
CA PRO A 798 18.03 -26.45 -0.69
C PRO A 798 17.32 -27.12 0.49
N VAL A 799 16.75 -26.36 1.44
CA VAL A 799 16.22 -26.87 2.72
C VAL A 799 14.71 -26.71 2.76
N THR A 800 14.03 -27.71 3.28
CA THR A 800 12.58 -27.69 3.51
C THR A 800 12.22 -28.44 4.80
N THR A 801 11.17 -28.01 5.47
CA THR A 801 10.64 -28.68 6.66
C THR A 801 9.40 -29.51 6.30
N VAL A 802 9.30 -30.67 6.88
CA VAL A 802 8.16 -31.59 6.74
C VAL A 802 7.54 -31.78 8.11
N HIS A 803 6.28 -31.38 8.24
CA HIS A 803 5.46 -31.62 9.44
C HIS A 803 4.69 -32.93 9.27
N TYR A 804 4.57 -33.69 10.34
CA TYR A 804 3.80 -34.92 10.36
C TYR A 804 3.29 -35.21 11.76
N SER A 805 2.24 -36.02 11.86
CA SER A 805 1.70 -36.47 13.17
C SER A 805 1.53 -37.98 13.20
N LEU A 806 1.64 -38.55 14.40
CA LEU A 806 1.32 -39.94 14.67
C LEU A 806 0.07 -40.02 15.54
N GLY A 807 -0.90 -40.82 15.10
CA GLY A 807 -2.12 -41.13 15.87
C GLY A 807 -1.85 -41.84 17.19
N GLU A 808 -0.81 -42.70 17.23
CA GLU A 808 -0.37 -43.43 18.42
C GLU A 808 1.15 -43.57 18.45
N LYS A 809 1.70 -43.86 19.61
CA LYS A 809 3.12 -44.18 19.74
C LYS A 809 3.47 -45.37 18.87
N GLY A 810 4.38 -45.18 17.92
CA GLY A 810 4.75 -46.25 16.99
C GLY A 810 5.93 -45.89 16.11
N ARG A 811 6.22 -46.82 15.20
CA ARG A 811 7.30 -46.64 14.23
C ARG A 811 6.79 -45.86 13.04
N VAL A 812 7.42 -44.70 12.78
CA VAL A 812 7.18 -43.88 11.59
C VAL A 812 8.38 -43.99 10.63
N SER A 813 8.09 -44.01 9.34
CA SER A 813 9.08 -43.93 8.27
C SER A 813 8.67 -42.85 7.28
N ILE A 814 9.52 -41.80 7.15
CA ILE A 814 9.36 -40.78 6.11
C ILE A 814 10.53 -40.92 5.14
N THR A 815 10.17 -41.12 3.87
CA THR A 815 11.14 -41.49 2.82
C THR A 815 10.89 -40.67 1.57
N VAL A 816 11.92 -40.13 0.99
CA VAL A 816 11.88 -39.38 -0.28
C VAL A 816 12.19 -40.30 -1.46
N PHE A 817 11.43 -40.11 -2.54
CA PHE A 817 11.56 -40.83 -3.81
C PHE A 817 11.74 -39.85 -4.97
N ASP A 818 12.45 -40.24 -6.01
CA ASP A 818 12.47 -39.52 -7.28
C ASP A 818 11.23 -39.87 -8.14
N VAL A 819 11.12 -39.19 -9.30
CA VAL A 819 10.02 -39.39 -10.25
C VAL A 819 9.95 -40.81 -10.84
N ASP A 820 11.06 -41.59 -10.80
CA ASP A 820 11.11 -42.97 -11.22
C ASP A 820 10.71 -43.96 -10.11
N GLY A 821 10.33 -43.43 -8.93
CA GLY A 821 9.97 -44.23 -7.75
C GLY A 821 11.17 -44.83 -7.01
N ARG A 822 12.41 -44.37 -7.29
CA ARG A 822 13.59 -44.85 -6.58
C ARG A 822 13.71 -44.06 -5.27
N ARG A 823 14.01 -44.78 -4.19
CA ARG A 823 14.27 -44.16 -2.90
C ARG A 823 15.58 -43.36 -2.94
N VAL A 824 15.52 -42.05 -2.60
CA VAL A 824 16.70 -41.18 -2.58
C VAL A 824 17.16 -40.83 -1.17
N ARG A 825 16.23 -40.74 -0.20
CA ARG A 825 16.57 -40.41 1.19
C ARG A 825 15.60 -41.06 2.16
N VAL A 826 16.07 -41.52 3.31
CA VAL A 826 15.24 -41.80 4.50
C VAL A 826 15.44 -40.65 5.46
N LEU A 827 14.37 -39.88 5.71
CA LEU A 827 14.41 -38.73 6.60
C LEU A 827 14.23 -39.15 8.05
N VAL A 828 13.33 -40.11 8.32
CA VAL A 828 13.13 -40.74 9.62
C VAL A 828 12.70 -42.19 9.41
N ASP A 829 13.17 -43.08 10.26
CA ASP A 829 12.71 -44.48 10.41
C ASP A 829 12.96 -44.86 11.88
N ALA A 830 12.05 -44.48 12.76
CA ALA A 830 12.20 -44.62 14.22
C ALA A 830 10.84 -44.71 14.93
N GLU A 831 10.86 -45.19 16.16
CA GLU A 831 9.71 -45.01 17.05
C GLU A 831 9.58 -43.55 17.51
N ARG A 832 8.35 -43.06 17.49
CA ARG A 832 7.96 -41.73 17.97
C ARG A 832 6.77 -41.83 18.88
N GLU A 833 6.62 -40.85 19.77
CA GLU A 833 5.40 -40.69 20.57
C GLU A 833 4.24 -40.27 19.65
N ALA A 834 3.00 -40.43 20.12
CA ALA A 834 1.85 -39.88 19.48
C ALA A 834 1.91 -38.33 19.44
N GLY A 835 1.34 -37.70 18.40
CA GLY A 835 1.31 -36.27 18.25
C GLY A 835 2.17 -35.69 17.16
N PRO A 836 2.26 -34.36 17.06
CA PRO A 836 2.92 -33.65 15.99
C PRO A 836 4.44 -33.72 16.08
N HIS A 837 5.08 -33.83 14.93
CA HIS A 837 6.54 -33.85 14.77
C HIS A 837 6.94 -33.05 13.53
N SER A 838 8.19 -32.61 13.53
CA SER A 838 8.79 -31.98 12.36
C SER A 838 10.18 -32.55 12.07
N LEU A 839 10.59 -32.46 10.82
CA LEU A 839 11.93 -32.81 10.36
C LEU A 839 12.32 -31.93 9.18
N THR A 840 13.62 -31.79 8.98
CA THR A 840 14.16 -30.99 7.89
C THR A 840 14.82 -31.88 6.82
N TRP A 841 14.61 -31.57 5.56
CA TRP A 841 15.32 -32.19 4.43
C TRP A 841 16.17 -31.14 3.70
N ASP A 842 17.45 -31.41 3.58
CA ASP A 842 18.49 -30.54 2.99
C ASP A 842 18.71 -30.75 1.48
N GLY A 843 17.77 -31.39 0.79
CA GLY A 843 17.88 -31.69 -0.64
C GLY A 843 19.02 -32.64 -0.99
N ARG A 844 19.48 -33.52 -0.05
CA ARG A 844 20.54 -34.50 -0.23
C ARG A 844 20.01 -35.93 -0.17
N ASN A 845 20.72 -36.86 -0.83
CA ASN A 845 20.42 -38.27 -0.75
C ASN A 845 21.04 -38.93 0.51
N ASP A 846 20.79 -40.24 0.71
CA ASP A 846 21.35 -41.01 1.82
C ASP A 846 22.90 -41.02 1.88
N ALA A 847 23.59 -40.77 0.77
CA ALA A 847 25.04 -40.64 0.71
C ALA A 847 25.55 -39.21 0.99
N GLY A 848 24.66 -38.26 1.33
CA GLY A 848 25.00 -36.85 1.56
C GLY A 848 25.31 -36.05 0.29
N GLN A 849 25.04 -36.59 -0.89
CA GLN A 849 25.24 -35.92 -2.15
C GLN A 849 24.03 -35.09 -2.49
N SER A 850 24.26 -33.89 -3.01
CA SER A 850 23.22 -32.97 -3.46
C SER A 850 22.41 -33.57 -4.61
N LEU A 851 21.09 -33.45 -4.52
CA LEU A 851 20.18 -33.87 -5.57
C LEU A 851 19.99 -32.71 -6.59
N ALA A 852 19.65 -33.09 -7.83
CA ALA A 852 19.36 -32.10 -8.88
C ALA A 852 18.00 -31.40 -8.65
N SER A 853 17.84 -30.19 -9.22
CA SER A 853 16.53 -29.56 -9.31
C SER A 853 15.51 -30.49 -9.98
N GLY A 854 14.33 -30.61 -9.41
CA GLY A 854 13.30 -31.51 -9.90
C GLY A 854 12.21 -31.83 -8.87
N VAL A 855 11.26 -32.64 -9.30
CA VAL A 855 10.17 -33.13 -8.48
C VAL A 855 10.57 -34.41 -7.73
N TYR A 856 10.25 -34.42 -6.44
CA TYR A 856 10.42 -35.56 -5.54
C TYR A 856 9.11 -35.85 -4.86
N PHE A 857 8.97 -37.04 -4.26
CA PHE A 857 7.79 -37.46 -3.52
C PHE A 857 8.21 -37.92 -2.13
N ILE A 858 7.61 -37.30 -1.12
CA ILE A 858 7.78 -37.63 0.29
C ILE A 858 6.67 -38.61 0.68
N ARG A 859 7.05 -39.78 1.17
CA ARG A 859 6.10 -40.77 1.66
C ARG A 859 6.23 -40.91 3.17
N TYR A 860 5.15 -40.75 3.85
CA TYR A 860 4.95 -41.13 5.26
C TYR A 860 4.36 -42.54 5.35
N ARG A 861 4.80 -43.29 6.35
CA ARG A 861 4.17 -44.56 6.77
C ARG A 861 4.28 -44.74 8.27
N ALA A 862 3.14 -44.97 8.94
CA ALA A 862 3.06 -45.36 10.34
C ALA A 862 1.89 -46.32 10.53
N GLY A 863 2.10 -47.47 11.12
CA GLY A 863 1.06 -48.51 11.22
C GLY A 863 0.52 -48.93 9.85
N ALA A 864 -0.78 -48.79 9.65
CA ALA A 864 -1.45 -49.02 8.37
C ALA A 864 -1.43 -47.79 7.44
N GLU A 865 -1.16 -46.59 8.00
CA GLU A 865 -1.27 -45.34 7.31
C GLU A 865 -0.12 -45.07 6.36
N SER A 866 -0.43 -44.45 5.20
CA SER A 866 0.58 -44.08 4.19
C SER A 866 0.11 -42.86 3.40
N PHE A 867 0.80 -41.75 3.56
CA PHE A 867 0.55 -40.48 2.85
C PHE A 867 1.68 -40.11 1.92
N TRP A 868 1.37 -39.34 0.89
CA TRP A 868 2.33 -38.84 -0.08
C TRP A 868 2.17 -37.35 -0.30
N LYS A 869 3.28 -36.62 -0.33
CA LYS A 869 3.30 -35.20 -0.74
C LYS A 869 4.38 -34.99 -1.82
N LYS A 870 4.12 -34.03 -2.71
CA LYS A 870 5.02 -33.64 -3.79
C LYS A 870 5.95 -32.54 -3.29
N ALA A 871 7.26 -32.69 -3.49
CA ALA A 871 8.26 -31.68 -3.16
C ALA A 871 9.03 -31.26 -4.42
N ALA A 872 9.18 -29.97 -4.65
CA ALA A 872 9.94 -29.42 -5.77
C ALA A 872 11.23 -28.78 -5.25
N LEU A 873 12.39 -29.37 -5.61
CA LEU A 873 13.72 -28.84 -5.29
C LEU A 873 14.17 -27.92 -6.42
N LEU A 874 14.55 -26.70 -6.10
CA LEU A 874 15.23 -25.75 -6.98
C LEU A 874 16.69 -25.57 -6.50
N ARG A 875 17.62 -25.42 -7.45
CA ARG A 875 19.03 -25.12 -7.18
C ARG A 875 19.57 -24.18 -8.22
#